data_54044e975263638af496010da4dda5a6
#
_entry.id   54044e975263638af496010da4dda5a6
#
_cell.length_a   1.000
_cell.length_b   1.000
_cell.length_c   1.000
_cell.angle_alpha   90.00
_cell.angle_beta   90.00
_cell.angle_gamma   90.00
#
_symmetry.space_group_name_H-M   'P 1'
#
loop_
_entity.id
_entity.type
_entity.pdbx_description
1 polymer ?
#
loop_
_entity_poly.entity_id
_entity_poly.type
_entity_poly.pdbx_seq_one_letter_code
_entity_poly.pdbx_strand_id
1 'polypeptide(L)'
;INQETGLTKGENDFIDQKNTAKEGAKITKKHSELMQEFIKQYKEKAKDELEVMWYDSITKDGEMDWQNALTDKNDYFLIDGDKNAVADSMFLNFWWTNKKLADKELLKTSNERAKKLGLNPYDLYAGIDVQANGVNTPIRWDLFEGKDKTPLTSLGLYCPSWTYFSSSDVDEFQNKENRLWVNEFGDPSKATETKDKEWRGISTYAVEKTVVNSLPFTTNFNIGNGYNFFVDGEKVSSLDWNNRSLADVMPTYRWIINNEGSNSLKASLDFSNAFYGGNSIKLAGNLGANEASTIKLYSADLKIEKGTKFKTTAKSDKEINLDLVLEFHDGSTETINGDKAVTNEWTTVSYDVSKLKDKSIKTISYKVSSKEAVSNLNLNLGNISITGSKEAKKVDTSNLKIDDNIFDEDKMYAGVKLSWETKDTENVSHYEIYKVNEDKSKTFLGATPNNKYFINALKRDDKTNTTEFEVVAVNKDLKTGKSSTAKMEWPDNSIPRANFKVSKTLVTPGEQVKFTDLSSQVTESVEWTFEGAKTETSTEKEPSVVYEKEGTYTVTLKAKSATGEDVKTMEKLITVSKKASKDLTNLSKGKKTEASSFVNPNEAPEFAVDGKNDTKWCAVGTPPHNITIDLGTAVTVSEVRMAHAEAGNESPDMNTSDYTIEVSEDGKNFTEVAAIKKNSAKETIDTFKATKARYVRINVTKPTQGSDSAVRIYGIDVLGMNDTI
;
A
#
# COMPACT_ATOMS: atom_id res chain seq x y z
N ILE A 1 -14.19 -16.89 6.04
CA ILE A 1 -13.49 -17.80 6.98
C ILE A 1 -12.78 -18.88 6.17
N ASN A 2 -11.47 -19.01 6.35
CA ASN A 2 -10.63 -20.05 5.75
C ASN A 2 -10.06 -20.96 6.84
N GLN A 3 -10.13 -22.28 6.64
CA GLN A 3 -9.66 -23.31 7.55
C GLN A 3 -8.80 -24.34 6.81
N GLU A 4 -7.64 -23.91 6.32
CA GLU A 4 -6.71 -24.78 5.57
C GLU A 4 -5.58 -25.32 6.41
N THR A 5 -5.30 -24.75 7.58
CA THR A 5 -4.16 -25.07 8.41
C THR A 5 -4.56 -25.53 9.81
N GLY A 6 -3.67 -26.18 10.52
CA GLY A 6 -3.85 -26.60 11.91
C GLY A 6 -4.65 -27.88 12.11
N LEU A 7 -5.15 -28.51 11.06
CA LEU A 7 -5.87 -29.78 11.10
C LEU A 7 -4.98 -30.99 10.84
N THR A 8 -3.69 -30.77 10.59
CA THR A 8 -2.75 -31.82 10.22
C THR A 8 -1.71 -32.05 11.29
N LYS A 9 -1.28 -33.30 11.42
CA LYS A 9 -0.27 -33.71 12.37
C LYS A 9 1.17 -33.38 11.93
N GLY A 10 1.38 -33.09 10.66
CA GLY A 10 2.65 -32.67 10.06
C GLY A 10 2.50 -31.30 9.48
N GLU A 11 3.06 -30.29 10.12
CA GLU A 11 2.99 -28.88 9.68
C GLU A 11 3.62 -28.64 8.31
N ASN A 12 4.36 -29.62 7.77
CA ASN A 12 5.11 -29.48 6.52
C ASN A 12 4.52 -30.22 5.32
N ASP A 13 3.39 -30.92 5.46
CA ASP A 13 2.79 -31.70 4.38
C ASP A 13 1.73 -30.95 3.58
N PHE A 14 1.91 -29.67 3.39
CA PHE A 14 1.07 -28.84 2.49
C PHE A 14 1.03 -29.34 1.04
N ILE A 15 2.02 -30.14 0.65
CA ILE A 15 2.21 -30.59 -0.73
C ILE A 15 1.46 -31.88 -1.02
N ASP A 16 1.15 -32.68 -0.02
CA ASP A 16 0.38 -33.92 -0.17
C ASP A 16 -1.03 -33.80 0.41
N GLN A 17 -1.93 -33.22 -0.36
CA GLN A 17 -3.36 -33.05 -0.01
C GLN A 17 -4.04 -34.35 0.44
N LYS A 18 -3.64 -35.48 -0.09
CA LYS A 18 -4.17 -36.79 0.30
C LYS A 18 -3.82 -37.18 1.74
N ASN A 19 -2.56 -36.96 2.13
CA ASN A 19 -2.11 -37.26 3.48
C ASN A 19 -2.64 -36.22 4.46
N THR A 20 -2.69 -34.93 4.06
CA THR A 20 -3.26 -33.84 4.82
C THR A 20 -4.74 -34.09 5.12
N ALA A 21 -5.54 -34.40 4.13
CA ALA A 21 -6.95 -34.71 4.28
C ALA A 21 -7.18 -35.91 5.19
N LYS A 22 -6.37 -36.98 5.04
CA LYS A 22 -6.45 -38.21 5.83
C LYS A 22 -6.10 -37.98 7.30
N GLU A 23 -5.10 -37.19 7.60
CA GLU A 23 -4.73 -36.86 8.98
C GLU A 23 -5.75 -35.89 9.59
N GLY A 24 -6.26 -34.90 8.82
CA GLY A 24 -7.31 -33.97 9.22
C GLY A 24 -8.58 -34.69 9.67
N ALA A 25 -9.01 -35.73 8.94
CA ALA A 25 -10.18 -36.56 9.28
C ALA A 25 -10.08 -37.23 10.65
N LYS A 26 -8.88 -37.58 11.08
CA LYS A 26 -8.65 -38.15 12.40
C LYS A 26 -8.81 -37.15 13.54
N ILE A 27 -8.58 -35.88 13.26
CA ILE A 27 -8.54 -34.86 14.30
C ILE A 27 -9.94 -34.26 14.54
N THR A 28 -10.88 -34.21 13.53
CA THR A 28 -11.78 -33.11 13.69
C THR A 28 -13.14 -33.07 13.00
N LYS A 29 -13.88 -34.12 12.94
CA LYS A 29 -15.34 -33.96 12.80
C LYS A 29 -15.89 -32.99 13.83
N LYS A 30 -15.37 -33.04 15.04
CA LYS A 30 -15.72 -32.11 16.11
C LYS A 30 -15.30 -30.66 15.79
N HIS A 31 -14.21 -30.43 15.08
CA HIS A 31 -13.81 -29.10 14.65
C HIS A 31 -14.83 -28.51 13.66
N SER A 32 -15.29 -29.27 12.67
CA SER A 32 -16.34 -28.80 11.74
C SER A 32 -17.64 -28.45 12.46
N GLU A 33 -18.05 -29.24 13.46
CA GLU A 33 -19.20 -28.94 14.29
C GLU A 33 -19.02 -27.62 15.07
N LEU A 34 -17.84 -27.43 15.67
CA LEU A 34 -17.51 -26.21 16.40
C LEU A 34 -17.43 -24.98 15.48
N MET A 35 -16.91 -25.13 14.27
CA MET A 35 -16.88 -24.04 13.29
C MET A 35 -18.28 -23.65 12.83
N GLN A 36 -19.18 -24.61 12.58
CA GLN A 36 -20.56 -24.29 12.25
C GLN A 36 -21.25 -23.57 13.41
N GLU A 37 -21.07 -24.04 14.63
CA GLU A 37 -21.63 -23.42 15.83
C GLU A 37 -21.05 -22.02 16.04
N PHE A 38 -19.75 -21.83 15.85
CA PHE A 38 -19.11 -20.50 15.90
C PHE A 38 -19.75 -19.51 14.91
N ILE A 39 -19.96 -19.93 13.66
CA ILE A 39 -20.59 -19.07 12.64
C ILE A 39 -21.99 -18.65 13.08
N LYS A 40 -22.80 -19.60 13.58
CA LYS A 40 -24.15 -19.32 14.07
C LYS A 40 -24.17 -18.32 15.22
N GLN A 41 -23.35 -18.55 16.25
CA GLN A 41 -23.24 -17.64 17.40
C GLN A 41 -22.71 -16.27 17.01
N TYR A 42 -21.76 -16.21 16.07
CA TYR A 42 -21.22 -14.97 15.56
C TYR A 42 -22.31 -14.16 14.84
N LYS A 43 -23.06 -14.78 13.94
CA LYS A 43 -24.17 -14.13 13.21
C LYS A 43 -25.30 -13.68 14.15
N GLU A 44 -25.64 -14.48 15.15
CA GLU A 44 -26.62 -14.10 16.16
C GLU A 44 -26.22 -12.82 16.91
N LYS A 45 -24.92 -12.66 17.24
CA LYS A 45 -24.38 -11.47 17.90
C LYS A 45 -24.24 -10.27 16.97
N ALA A 46 -23.75 -10.49 15.77
CA ALA A 46 -23.53 -9.44 14.77
C ALA A 46 -24.84 -9.02 14.07
N LYS A 47 -25.89 -9.84 14.18
CA LYS A 47 -27.17 -9.67 13.46
C LYS A 47 -26.93 -9.47 11.96
N ASP A 48 -27.51 -8.41 11.41
CA ASP A 48 -27.41 -8.10 9.97
C ASP A 48 -26.23 -7.13 9.64
N GLU A 49 -25.36 -6.88 10.61
CA GLU A 49 -24.24 -5.92 10.43
C GLU A 49 -23.06 -6.51 9.67
N LEU A 50 -22.91 -7.86 9.67
CA LEU A 50 -21.77 -8.54 9.05
C LEU A 50 -22.22 -9.81 8.33
N GLU A 51 -21.72 -10.01 7.12
CA GLU A 51 -21.87 -11.24 6.35
C GLU A 51 -20.68 -12.19 6.57
N VAL A 52 -20.94 -13.49 6.56
CA VAL A 52 -19.93 -14.53 6.69
C VAL A 52 -19.81 -15.28 5.38
N MET A 53 -18.65 -15.18 4.74
CA MET A 53 -18.28 -16.02 3.60
C MET A 53 -17.43 -17.20 4.08
N TRP A 54 -17.84 -18.41 3.72
CA TRP A 54 -17.05 -19.62 3.93
C TRP A 54 -16.14 -19.88 2.74
N TYR A 55 -14.90 -20.27 3.00
CA TYR A 55 -13.99 -20.73 1.95
C TYR A 55 -14.02 -22.27 1.86
N ASP A 56 -14.10 -22.81 0.65
CA ASP A 56 -14.09 -24.25 0.36
C ASP A 56 -12.74 -24.88 0.75
N SER A 57 -12.66 -25.36 1.97
CA SER A 57 -11.45 -25.96 2.54
C SER A 57 -11.74 -27.28 3.27
N ILE A 58 -12.28 -27.23 4.50
CA ILE A 58 -12.66 -28.43 5.22
C ILE A 58 -14.08 -28.89 4.87
N THR A 59 -14.27 -30.21 4.92
CA THR A 59 -15.58 -30.84 4.77
C THR A 59 -16.33 -30.92 6.10
N LYS A 60 -17.61 -31.30 6.07
CA LYS A 60 -18.43 -31.58 7.28
C LYS A 60 -17.81 -32.62 8.22
N ASP A 61 -16.95 -33.51 7.72
CA ASP A 61 -16.26 -34.54 8.50
C ASP A 61 -14.88 -34.10 9.01
N GLY A 62 -14.48 -32.82 8.75
CA GLY A 62 -13.21 -32.25 9.18
C GLY A 62 -12.03 -32.56 8.28
N GLU A 63 -12.26 -33.18 7.13
CA GLU A 63 -11.22 -33.45 6.14
C GLU A 63 -10.85 -32.15 5.40
N MET A 64 -9.56 -31.89 5.22
CA MET A 64 -9.06 -30.88 4.29
C MET A 64 -9.21 -31.45 2.87
N ASP A 65 -10.27 -31.05 2.17
CA ASP A 65 -10.61 -31.58 0.85
C ASP A 65 -11.33 -30.51 0.03
N TRP A 66 -10.57 -29.74 -0.75
CA TRP A 66 -11.11 -28.71 -1.64
C TRP A 66 -11.99 -29.32 -2.71
N GLN A 67 -13.27 -29.02 -2.61
CA GLN A 67 -14.27 -29.53 -3.56
C GLN A 67 -14.27 -28.75 -4.89
N ASN A 68 -13.83 -27.46 -4.86
CA ASN A 68 -13.93 -26.51 -5.97
C ASN A 68 -15.36 -26.37 -6.51
N ALA A 69 -16.34 -26.71 -5.72
CA ALA A 69 -17.77 -26.75 -6.00
C ALA A 69 -18.56 -26.78 -4.70
N LEU A 70 -19.85 -26.50 -4.78
CA LEU A 70 -20.78 -26.81 -3.71
C LEU A 70 -21.19 -28.29 -3.82
N THR A 71 -20.85 -29.09 -2.81
CA THR A 71 -21.13 -30.54 -2.73
C THR A 71 -21.84 -30.90 -1.43
N ASP A 72 -22.17 -32.18 -1.23
CA ASP A 72 -22.72 -32.68 0.02
C ASP A 72 -21.66 -32.79 1.15
N LYS A 73 -20.42 -32.52 0.85
CA LYS A 73 -19.34 -32.48 1.83
C LYS A 73 -19.16 -31.11 2.48
N ASN A 74 -19.46 -30.00 1.77
CA ASN A 74 -19.22 -28.64 2.21
C ASN A 74 -20.47 -27.74 2.33
N ASP A 75 -21.63 -28.15 1.81
CA ASP A 75 -22.89 -27.41 1.98
C ASP A 75 -23.31 -27.26 3.45
N TYR A 76 -22.79 -28.11 4.33
CA TYR A 76 -22.90 -28.06 5.77
C TYR A 76 -22.57 -26.69 6.38
N PHE A 77 -21.69 -25.91 5.75
CA PHE A 77 -21.30 -24.57 6.19
C PHE A 77 -22.19 -23.46 5.66
N LEU A 78 -23.13 -23.76 4.72
CA LEU A 78 -24.13 -22.83 4.25
C LEU A 78 -25.50 -23.07 4.87
N ILE A 79 -25.83 -24.34 5.15
CA ILE A 79 -27.13 -24.76 5.65
C ILE A 79 -26.97 -25.90 6.64
N ASP A 80 -27.68 -25.85 7.75
CA ASP A 80 -27.65 -26.92 8.75
C ASP A 80 -28.66 -28.05 8.45
N GLY A 81 -28.66 -29.10 9.30
CA GLY A 81 -29.56 -30.24 9.20
C GLY A 81 -31.05 -29.88 9.28
N ASP A 82 -31.39 -28.77 9.93
CA ASP A 82 -32.74 -28.25 10.10
C ASP A 82 -33.10 -27.20 9.02
N LYS A 83 -32.25 -27.04 8.01
CA LYS A 83 -32.36 -26.09 6.90
C LYS A 83 -32.28 -24.60 7.32
N ASN A 84 -31.65 -24.30 8.46
CA ASN A 84 -31.34 -22.92 8.81
C ASN A 84 -30.05 -22.47 8.12
N ALA A 85 -30.00 -21.19 7.73
CA ALA A 85 -28.79 -20.59 7.19
C ALA A 85 -27.63 -20.60 8.20
N VAL A 86 -26.44 -20.94 7.72
CA VAL A 86 -25.18 -20.90 8.47
C VAL A 86 -24.33 -19.73 7.97
N ALA A 87 -23.41 -19.92 7.04
CA ALA A 87 -22.75 -18.79 6.37
C ALA A 87 -23.65 -18.18 5.28
N ASP A 88 -23.41 -16.91 4.93
CA ASP A 88 -24.20 -16.18 3.93
C ASP A 88 -23.78 -16.55 2.51
N SER A 89 -22.51 -16.90 2.32
CA SER A 89 -21.93 -17.18 1.01
C SER A 89 -20.77 -18.16 1.08
N MET A 90 -20.33 -18.67 -0.08
CA MET A 90 -19.17 -19.56 -0.17
C MET A 90 -18.25 -19.21 -1.32
N PHE A 91 -16.97 -19.16 -1.06
CA PHE A 91 -15.92 -19.04 -2.07
C PHE A 91 -15.48 -20.45 -2.50
N LEU A 92 -15.71 -20.78 -3.80
CA LEU A 92 -15.57 -22.13 -4.35
C LEU A 92 -14.14 -22.46 -4.81
N ASN A 93 -13.10 -21.94 -4.16
CA ASN A 93 -11.72 -22.18 -4.57
C ASN A 93 -11.45 -21.95 -6.08
N PHE A 94 -10.27 -22.33 -6.60
CA PHE A 94 -9.73 -21.88 -7.91
C PHE A 94 -9.71 -22.95 -9.00
N TRP A 95 -9.79 -24.24 -8.65
CA TRP A 95 -9.48 -25.34 -9.58
C TRP A 95 -10.64 -25.78 -10.49
N TRP A 96 -11.80 -25.13 -10.41
CA TRP A 96 -12.95 -25.42 -11.26
C TRP A 96 -12.65 -25.25 -12.76
N THR A 97 -11.65 -24.43 -13.10
CA THR A 97 -11.18 -24.18 -14.47
C THR A 97 -10.08 -25.18 -14.92
N ASN A 98 -9.61 -26.08 -14.05
CA ASN A 98 -8.55 -27.04 -14.38
C ASN A 98 -9.03 -28.06 -15.41
N LYS A 99 -8.19 -28.34 -16.41
CA LYS A 99 -8.50 -29.32 -17.49
C LYS A 99 -8.97 -30.69 -16.99
N LYS A 100 -8.41 -31.18 -15.87
CA LYS A 100 -8.78 -32.47 -15.28
C LYS A 100 -10.15 -32.46 -14.60
N LEU A 101 -10.68 -31.30 -14.27
CA LEU A 101 -11.96 -31.12 -13.59
C LEU A 101 -13.03 -30.49 -14.49
N ALA A 102 -12.66 -29.98 -15.66
CA ALA A 102 -13.57 -29.29 -16.58
C ALA A 102 -14.79 -30.14 -16.97
N ASP A 103 -14.58 -31.43 -17.23
CA ASP A 103 -15.66 -32.36 -17.61
C ASP A 103 -16.69 -32.62 -16.50
N LYS A 104 -16.37 -32.22 -15.26
CA LYS A 104 -17.28 -32.31 -14.11
C LYS A 104 -18.29 -31.17 -14.05
N GLU A 105 -18.14 -30.13 -14.88
CA GLU A 105 -18.99 -28.93 -14.89
C GLU A 105 -19.28 -28.37 -13.48
N LEU A 106 -18.22 -28.18 -12.67
CA LEU A 106 -18.33 -27.92 -11.23
C LEU A 106 -19.20 -26.71 -10.85
N LEU A 107 -19.18 -25.64 -11.65
CA LEU A 107 -20.03 -24.46 -11.39
C LEU A 107 -21.51 -24.73 -11.73
N LYS A 108 -21.78 -25.51 -12.76
CA LYS A 108 -23.14 -25.92 -13.10
C LYS A 108 -23.72 -26.83 -12.01
N THR A 109 -22.98 -27.85 -11.58
CA THR A 109 -23.40 -28.75 -10.49
C THR A 109 -23.61 -27.98 -9.19
N SER A 110 -22.78 -26.97 -8.90
CA SER A 110 -22.93 -26.07 -7.75
C SER A 110 -24.21 -25.24 -7.82
N ASN A 111 -24.50 -24.66 -8.99
CA ASN A 111 -25.74 -23.91 -9.25
C ASN A 111 -26.99 -24.80 -9.03
N GLU A 112 -27.00 -25.99 -9.62
CA GLU A 112 -28.11 -26.95 -9.48
C GLU A 112 -28.29 -27.38 -8.01
N ARG A 113 -27.19 -27.64 -7.30
CA ARG A 113 -27.23 -27.99 -5.86
C ARG A 113 -27.75 -26.85 -5.01
N ALA A 114 -27.29 -25.62 -5.21
CA ALA A 114 -27.78 -24.45 -4.48
C ALA A 114 -29.29 -24.31 -4.65
N LYS A 115 -29.80 -24.36 -5.88
CA LYS A 115 -31.25 -24.33 -6.15
C LYS A 115 -32.02 -25.45 -5.46
N LYS A 116 -31.49 -26.67 -5.45
CA LYS A 116 -32.07 -27.82 -4.75
C LYS A 116 -32.17 -27.60 -3.24
N LEU A 117 -31.21 -26.92 -2.66
CA LEU A 117 -31.16 -26.58 -1.24
C LEU A 117 -31.96 -25.32 -0.87
N GLY A 118 -32.53 -24.61 -1.86
CA GLY A 118 -33.23 -23.35 -1.65
C GLY A 118 -32.29 -22.15 -1.43
N LEU A 119 -31.00 -22.31 -1.79
CA LEU A 119 -29.99 -21.26 -1.73
C LEU A 119 -29.94 -20.48 -3.04
N ASN A 120 -29.49 -19.21 -2.97
CA ASN A 120 -29.26 -18.41 -4.17
C ASN A 120 -27.90 -18.82 -4.79
N PRO A 121 -27.83 -19.28 -6.06
CA PRO A 121 -26.57 -19.64 -6.70
C PRO A 121 -25.55 -18.51 -6.78
N TYR A 122 -25.99 -17.25 -6.69
CA TYR A 122 -25.11 -16.09 -6.72
C TYR A 122 -24.46 -15.76 -5.37
N ASP A 123 -24.81 -16.49 -4.31
CA ASP A 123 -24.06 -16.48 -3.05
C ASP A 123 -22.85 -17.44 -3.09
N LEU A 124 -22.67 -18.16 -4.21
CA LEU A 124 -21.49 -18.95 -4.51
C LEU A 124 -20.54 -18.13 -5.40
N TYR A 125 -19.28 -18.04 -5.01
CA TYR A 125 -18.25 -17.25 -5.70
C TYR A 125 -17.22 -18.19 -6.34
N ALA A 126 -17.21 -18.28 -7.66
CA ALA A 126 -16.17 -18.99 -8.42
C ALA A 126 -14.85 -18.23 -8.28
N GLY A 127 -13.84 -18.85 -7.63
CA GLY A 127 -12.57 -18.22 -7.35
C GLY A 127 -11.69 -18.07 -8.58
N ILE A 128 -11.07 -16.91 -8.74
CA ILE A 128 -9.99 -16.66 -9.71
C ILE A 128 -8.79 -16.09 -8.96
N ASP A 129 -7.69 -16.83 -8.97
CA ASP A 129 -6.43 -16.38 -8.40
C ASP A 129 -5.67 -15.50 -9.42
N VAL A 130 -5.76 -14.19 -9.25
CA VAL A 130 -5.04 -13.23 -10.08
C VAL A 130 -3.73 -12.76 -9.44
N GLN A 131 -3.39 -13.26 -8.25
CA GLN A 131 -2.21 -12.82 -7.50
C GLN A 131 -0.89 -12.99 -8.28
N ALA A 132 -0.68 -14.14 -8.90
CA ALA A 132 0.58 -14.44 -9.58
C ALA A 132 0.61 -13.99 -11.05
N ASN A 133 -0.50 -14.16 -11.78
CA ASN A 133 -0.53 -14.02 -13.23
C ASN A 133 -1.48 -12.91 -13.72
N GLY A 134 -2.25 -12.28 -12.83
CA GLY A 134 -3.19 -11.23 -13.17
C GLY A 134 -4.14 -11.62 -14.29
N VAL A 135 -4.18 -10.80 -15.32
CA VAL A 135 -4.99 -11.03 -16.53
C VAL A 135 -4.49 -12.18 -17.44
N ASN A 136 -3.34 -12.75 -17.14
CA ASN A 136 -2.82 -13.94 -17.82
C ASN A 136 -3.18 -15.23 -17.08
N THR A 137 -3.97 -15.17 -16.01
CA THR A 137 -4.46 -16.35 -15.28
C THR A 137 -5.32 -17.20 -16.24
N PRO A 138 -5.00 -18.49 -16.43
CA PRO A 138 -5.76 -19.36 -17.32
C PRO A 138 -7.18 -19.59 -16.80
N ILE A 139 -8.20 -19.14 -17.52
CA ILE A 139 -9.61 -19.28 -17.15
C ILE A 139 -10.40 -19.93 -18.27
N ARG A 140 -11.32 -20.81 -17.90
CA ARG A 140 -12.31 -21.44 -18.78
C ARG A 140 -13.65 -20.73 -18.62
N TRP A 141 -13.76 -19.54 -19.23
CA TRP A 141 -14.97 -18.70 -19.18
C TRP A 141 -16.22 -19.42 -19.71
N ASP A 142 -16.04 -20.38 -20.60
CA ASP A 142 -17.11 -21.25 -21.11
C ASP A 142 -17.73 -22.16 -20.02
N LEU A 143 -17.03 -22.44 -18.93
CA LEU A 143 -17.56 -23.16 -17.76
C LEU A 143 -18.25 -22.25 -16.76
N PHE A 144 -17.99 -20.95 -16.82
CA PHE A 144 -18.62 -19.95 -15.96
C PHE A 144 -20.02 -19.55 -16.43
N GLU A 145 -20.23 -19.55 -17.74
CA GLU A 145 -21.50 -19.19 -18.37
C GLU A 145 -22.41 -20.40 -18.60
N GLY A 146 -23.71 -20.22 -18.36
CA GLY A 146 -24.73 -21.17 -18.77
C GLY A 146 -24.97 -21.15 -20.30
N LYS A 147 -25.85 -22.02 -20.76
CA LYS A 147 -26.22 -22.11 -22.19
C LYS A 147 -26.85 -20.83 -22.74
N ASP A 148 -27.49 -20.05 -21.88
CA ASP A 148 -28.12 -18.76 -22.17
C ASP A 148 -27.15 -17.57 -22.01
N LYS A 149 -25.88 -17.82 -21.82
CA LYS A 149 -24.83 -16.82 -21.55
C LYS A 149 -24.97 -16.07 -20.25
N THR A 150 -25.78 -16.55 -19.30
CA THR A 150 -25.84 -16.01 -17.96
C THR A 150 -24.77 -16.69 -17.07
N PRO A 151 -24.13 -15.96 -16.14
CA PRO A 151 -23.23 -16.56 -15.15
C PRO A 151 -23.94 -17.60 -14.29
N LEU A 152 -23.28 -18.71 -14.02
CA LEU A 152 -23.80 -19.79 -13.18
C LEU A 152 -23.70 -19.49 -11.68
N THR A 153 -22.70 -18.69 -11.30
CA THR A 153 -22.40 -18.25 -9.94
C THR A 153 -21.92 -16.80 -9.97
N SER A 154 -21.67 -16.21 -8.83
CA SER A 154 -20.86 -14.99 -8.72
C SER A 154 -19.38 -15.29 -8.96
N LEU A 155 -18.57 -14.22 -9.12
CA LEU A 155 -17.14 -14.30 -9.37
C LEU A 155 -16.38 -13.76 -8.16
N GLY A 156 -15.38 -14.49 -7.69
CA GLY A 156 -14.51 -14.09 -6.59
C GLY A 156 -13.07 -13.88 -7.06
N LEU A 157 -12.60 -12.64 -7.12
CA LEU A 157 -11.21 -12.34 -7.46
C LEU A 157 -10.34 -12.39 -6.21
N TYR A 158 -9.33 -13.23 -6.23
CA TYR A 158 -8.33 -13.30 -5.17
C TYR A 158 -7.13 -12.43 -5.50
N CYS A 159 -6.79 -11.50 -4.59
CA CYS A 159 -5.67 -10.57 -4.69
C CYS A 159 -5.66 -9.72 -5.99
N PRO A 160 -6.74 -8.99 -6.33
CA PRO A 160 -6.75 -8.06 -7.46
C PRO A 160 -5.75 -6.91 -7.29
N SER A 161 -5.17 -6.73 -6.10
CA SER A 161 -4.02 -5.87 -5.82
C SER A 161 -2.78 -6.19 -6.67
N TRP A 162 -2.80 -7.31 -7.40
CA TRP A 162 -1.82 -7.60 -8.45
C TRP A 162 -1.60 -6.42 -9.41
N THR A 163 -2.65 -5.70 -9.77
CA THR A 163 -2.55 -4.52 -10.63
C THR A 163 -1.58 -3.47 -10.08
N TYR A 164 -1.61 -3.25 -8.77
CA TYR A 164 -0.72 -2.33 -8.08
C TYR A 164 0.69 -2.92 -7.90
N PHE A 165 0.81 -4.11 -7.28
CA PHE A 165 2.12 -4.70 -6.95
C PHE A 165 2.97 -5.07 -8.16
N SER A 166 2.36 -5.32 -9.31
CA SER A 166 3.07 -5.65 -10.55
C SER A 166 3.43 -4.43 -11.40
N SER A 167 3.03 -3.21 -11.00
CA SER A 167 3.22 -1.99 -11.79
C SER A 167 4.41 -1.19 -11.29
N SER A 168 5.16 -0.61 -12.22
CA SER A 168 6.31 0.26 -11.96
C SER A 168 5.93 1.72 -11.76
N ASP A 169 4.76 2.13 -12.28
CA ASP A 169 4.25 3.50 -12.22
C ASP A 169 2.71 3.54 -12.27
N VAL A 170 2.14 4.74 -12.09
CA VAL A 170 0.69 4.94 -12.05
C VAL A 170 0.03 4.69 -13.40
N ASP A 171 0.68 4.99 -14.51
CA ASP A 171 0.11 4.78 -15.85
C ASP A 171 -0.01 3.29 -16.14
N GLU A 172 1.02 2.50 -15.82
CA GLU A 172 0.97 1.04 -15.92
C GLU A 172 -0.11 0.46 -15.01
N PHE A 173 -0.22 0.95 -13.78
CA PHE A 173 -1.26 0.55 -12.84
C PHE A 173 -2.66 0.80 -13.42
N GLN A 174 -2.95 2.01 -13.94
CA GLN A 174 -4.25 2.31 -14.54
C GLN A 174 -4.55 1.48 -15.79
N ASN A 175 -3.54 1.18 -16.61
CA ASN A 175 -3.69 0.30 -17.76
C ASN A 175 -4.04 -1.13 -17.35
N LYS A 176 -3.42 -1.65 -16.29
CA LYS A 176 -3.74 -2.98 -15.73
C LYS A 176 -5.13 -3.00 -15.09
N GLU A 177 -5.53 -1.93 -14.38
CA GLU A 177 -6.89 -1.78 -13.84
C GLU A 177 -7.93 -1.78 -14.98
N ASN A 178 -7.71 -0.99 -16.02
CA ASN A 178 -8.61 -0.97 -17.17
C ASN A 178 -8.72 -2.35 -17.83
N ARG A 179 -7.62 -3.05 -18.02
CA ARG A 179 -7.61 -4.38 -18.62
C ARG A 179 -8.28 -5.43 -17.73
N LEU A 180 -8.05 -5.38 -16.41
CA LEU A 180 -8.65 -6.32 -15.45
C LEU A 180 -10.18 -6.17 -15.40
N TRP A 181 -10.66 -4.94 -15.24
CA TRP A 181 -12.07 -4.68 -15.01
C TRP A 181 -12.89 -4.51 -16.28
N VAL A 182 -12.33 -3.88 -17.31
CA VAL A 182 -13.06 -3.53 -18.54
C VAL A 182 -12.58 -4.37 -19.73
N ASN A 183 -11.44 -4.05 -20.31
CA ASN A 183 -10.72 -4.75 -21.37
C ASN A 183 -9.47 -3.93 -21.77
N GLU A 184 -8.73 -4.40 -22.80
CA GLU A 184 -7.53 -3.74 -23.33
C GLU A 184 -7.78 -2.34 -23.92
N PHE A 185 -9.04 -2.01 -24.27
CA PHE A 185 -9.42 -0.70 -24.83
C PHE A 185 -9.92 0.27 -23.76
N GLY A 186 -10.20 -0.19 -22.54
CA GLY A 186 -10.91 0.57 -21.52
C GLY A 186 -12.36 0.93 -21.91
N ASP A 187 -12.92 0.31 -22.95
CA ASP A 187 -14.23 0.56 -23.53
C ASP A 187 -15.08 -0.73 -23.48
N PRO A 188 -16.11 -0.81 -22.60
CA PRO A 188 -16.91 -2.03 -22.46
C PRO A 188 -17.74 -2.36 -23.69
N SER A 189 -18.03 -1.40 -24.58
CA SER A 189 -18.74 -1.67 -25.84
C SER A 189 -17.90 -2.49 -26.83
N LYS A 190 -16.58 -2.55 -26.62
CA LYS A 190 -15.62 -3.28 -27.47
C LYS A 190 -15.23 -4.66 -26.93
N ALA A 191 -15.97 -5.21 -26.00
CA ALA A 191 -15.67 -6.52 -25.40
C ALA A 191 -15.58 -7.65 -26.42
N THR A 192 -16.30 -7.56 -27.54
CA THR A 192 -16.25 -8.55 -28.65
C THR A 192 -15.08 -8.33 -29.62
N GLU A 193 -14.46 -7.16 -29.61
CA GLU A 193 -13.33 -6.79 -30.48
C GLU A 193 -11.99 -7.18 -29.86
N THR A 194 -11.94 -7.50 -28.56
CA THR A 194 -10.72 -7.85 -27.86
C THR A 194 -10.04 -9.06 -28.51
N LYS A 195 -8.72 -8.95 -28.71
CA LYS A 195 -7.86 -10.04 -29.17
C LYS A 195 -7.46 -10.97 -28.03
N ASP A 196 -7.61 -10.51 -26.81
CA ASP A 196 -7.35 -11.27 -25.59
C ASP A 196 -8.48 -12.28 -25.38
N LYS A 197 -8.28 -13.49 -25.86
CA LYS A 197 -9.26 -14.59 -25.72
C LYS A 197 -9.33 -15.14 -24.30
N GLU A 198 -8.31 -14.90 -23.50
CA GLU A 198 -8.20 -15.44 -22.16
C GLU A 198 -8.80 -14.49 -21.13
N TRP A 199 -8.63 -13.17 -21.32
CA TRP A 199 -9.16 -12.15 -20.41
C TRP A 199 -9.86 -11.01 -21.14
N ARG A 200 -11.19 -11.04 -21.13
CA ARG A 200 -12.04 -10.04 -21.83
C ARG A 200 -12.44 -8.85 -20.95
N GLY A 201 -12.02 -8.85 -19.68
CA GLY A 201 -12.48 -7.92 -18.66
C GLY A 201 -13.69 -8.44 -17.89
N ILE A 202 -13.74 -8.16 -16.61
CA ILE A 202 -14.81 -8.61 -15.70
C ILE A 202 -16.17 -8.07 -16.14
N SER A 203 -16.23 -6.82 -16.66
CA SER A 203 -17.46 -6.19 -17.15
C SER A 203 -18.15 -6.95 -18.29
N THR A 204 -17.45 -7.86 -18.98
CA THR A 204 -18.04 -8.75 -19.99
C THR A 204 -19.00 -9.77 -19.35
N TYR A 205 -18.73 -10.19 -18.13
CA TYR A 205 -19.43 -11.27 -17.43
C TYR A 205 -20.31 -10.79 -16.28
N ALA A 206 -19.97 -9.64 -15.69
CA ALA A 206 -20.69 -9.06 -14.58
C ALA A 206 -21.10 -7.63 -14.90
N VAL A 207 -22.40 -7.36 -14.95
CA VAL A 207 -22.94 -6.01 -15.17
C VAL A 207 -22.91 -5.27 -13.84
N GLU A 208 -22.24 -4.12 -13.82
CA GLU A 208 -22.24 -3.24 -12.68
C GLU A 208 -23.64 -2.64 -12.44
N LYS A 209 -24.15 -2.75 -11.21
CA LYS A 209 -25.33 -2.02 -10.78
C LYS A 209 -24.94 -0.58 -10.49
N THR A 210 -25.75 0.37 -10.95
CA THR A 210 -25.48 1.77 -10.64
C THR A 210 -25.73 2.06 -9.17
N VAL A 211 -24.82 2.87 -8.58
CA VAL A 211 -24.98 3.50 -7.27
C VAL A 211 -25.47 4.94 -7.39
N VAL A 212 -25.65 5.45 -8.62
CA VAL A 212 -26.15 6.79 -8.92
C VAL A 212 -27.68 6.76 -8.93
N ASN A 213 -28.30 6.67 -7.75
CA ASN A 213 -29.73 6.44 -7.58
C ASN A 213 -30.41 7.41 -6.61
N SER A 214 -29.69 8.37 -6.05
CA SER A 214 -30.21 9.37 -5.11
C SER A 214 -29.47 10.70 -5.20
N LEU A 215 -30.18 11.78 -4.84
CA LEU A 215 -29.59 13.12 -4.76
C LEU A 215 -29.11 13.42 -3.32
N PRO A 216 -28.04 14.17 -3.13
CA PRO A 216 -27.14 14.70 -4.16
C PRO A 216 -26.20 13.62 -4.71
N PHE A 217 -25.81 13.74 -5.99
CA PHE A 217 -24.73 12.99 -6.58
C PHE A 217 -23.61 13.94 -7.00
N THR A 218 -22.42 13.77 -6.46
CA THR A 218 -21.23 14.55 -6.81
C THR A 218 -20.05 13.61 -7.01
N THR A 219 -19.29 13.85 -8.07
CA THR A 219 -18.03 13.16 -8.35
C THR A 219 -17.01 14.13 -8.89
N ASN A 220 -15.77 14.01 -8.42
CA ASN A 220 -14.61 14.70 -8.97
C ASN A 220 -13.74 13.73 -9.79
N PHE A 221 -14.24 12.53 -10.04
CA PHE A 221 -13.52 11.44 -10.69
C PHE A 221 -12.25 11.00 -9.95
N ASN A 222 -12.14 11.32 -8.67
CA ASN A 222 -10.99 11.01 -7.85
C ASN A 222 -10.89 9.51 -7.58
N ILE A 223 -9.76 8.90 -7.95
CA ILE A 223 -9.54 7.45 -7.71
C ILE A 223 -8.94 7.16 -6.32
N GLY A 224 -8.73 8.18 -5.48
CA GLY A 224 -8.21 8.07 -4.12
C GLY A 224 -6.69 7.94 -4.05
N ASN A 225 -5.97 8.38 -5.08
CA ASN A 225 -4.51 8.54 -5.07
C ASN A 225 -4.06 9.61 -6.07
N GLY A 226 -2.79 9.99 -6.03
CA GLY A 226 -2.21 10.94 -6.98
C GLY A 226 -0.82 11.41 -6.56
N TYR A 227 -0.16 12.12 -7.47
CA TYR A 227 1.12 12.80 -7.23
C TYR A 227 0.95 14.19 -6.62
N ASN A 228 -0.26 14.72 -6.68
CA ASN A 228 -0.65 16.03 -6.18
C ASN A 228 -2.02 15.95 -5.55
N PHE A 229 -2.35 16.90 -4.68
CA PHE A 229 -3.73 17.10 -4.22
C PHE A 229 -4.21 18.48 -4.64
N PHE A 230 -5.42 18.54 -5.19
CA PHE A 230 -6.05 19.76 -5.67
C PHE A 230 -7.31 20.06 -4.87
N VAL A 231 -7.57 21.34 -4.63
CA VAL A 231 -8.82 21.88 -4.05
C VAL A 231 -9.26 23.06 -4.91
N ASP A 232 -10.48 23.02 -5.41
CA ASP A 232 -11.06 24.04 -6.30
C ASP A 232 -10.16 24.38 -7.52
N GLY A 233 -9.47 23.37 -8.04
CA GLY A 233 -8.56 23.51 -9.18
C GLY A 233 -7.16 24.02 -8.84
N GLU A 234 -6.90 24.39 -7.59
CA GLU A 234 -5.60 24.84 -7.11
C GLU A 234 -4.82 23.68 -6.48
N LYS A 235 -3.54 23.56 -6.82
CA LYS A 235 -2.67 22.53 -6.26
C LYS A 235 -2.24 22.89 -4.84
N VAL A 236 -2.75 22.18 -3.84
CA VAL A 236 -2.48 22.41 -2.41
C VAL A 236 -1.38 21.50 -1.83
N SER A 237 -1.03 20.44 -2.53
CA SER A 237 0.08 19.55 -2.18
C SER A 237 0.74 18.99 -3.44
N SER A 238 2.07 18.84 -3.42
CA SER A 238 2.87 18.18 -4.46
C SER A 238 3.50 16.89 -3.95
N LEU A 239 2.91 16.28 -2.91
CA LEU A 239 3.34 15.01 -2.35
C LEU A 239 2.44 13.89 -2.90
N ASP A 240 3.06 12.77 -3.16
CA ASP A 240 2.34 11.53 -3.48
C ASP A 240 1.45 11.13 -2.31
N TRP A 241 0.25 10.69 -2.63
CA TRP A 241 -0.70 10.26 -1.62
C TRP A 241 -1.56 9.10 -2.08
N ASN A 242 -2.04 8.32 -1.13
CA ASN A 242 -2.96 7.22 -1.34
C ASN A 242 -3.92 7.11 -0.15
N ASN A 243 -5.19 7.41 -0.40
CA ASN A 243 -6.30 7.14 0.51
C ASN A 243 -7.52 6.73 -0.31
N ARG A 244 -7.70 5.44 -0.54
CA ARG A 244 -8.79 4.88 -1.34
C ARG A 244 -10.18 5.16 -0.75
N SER A 245 -10.27 5.53 0.53
CA SER A 245 -11.54 5.97 1.15
C SER A 245 -12.02 7.32 0.62
N LEU A 246 -11.17 8.07 -0.07
CA LEU A 246 -11.53 9.33 -0.76
C LEU A 246 -11.92 9.11 -2.23
N ALA A 247 -11.93 7.86 -2.71
CA ALA A 247 -12.31 7.59 -4.08
C ALA A 247 -13.78 7.93 -4.33
N ASP A 248 -14.03 8.62 -5.43
CA ASP A 248 -15.37 8.89 -5.93
C ASP A 248 -15.95 7.70 -6.69
N VAL A 249 -17.24 7.77 -6.99
CA VAL A 249 -17.88 6.83 -7.93
C VAL A 249 -17.33 7.09 -9.32
N MET A 250 -16.55 6.14 -9.83
CA MET A 250 -15.98 6.21 -11.17
C MET A 250 -17.04 5.90 -12.25
N PRO A 251 -16.84 6.40 -13.48
CA PRO A 251 -17.79 6.14 -14.56
C PRO A 251 -18.06 4.66 -14.80
N THR A 252 -19.33 4.26 -14.81
CA THR A 252 -19.80 2.88 -15.05
C THR A 252 -19.30 2.36 -16.39
N TYR A 253 -19.37 3.22 -17.40
CA TYR A 253 -19.02 2.86 -18.78
C TYR A 253 -17.56 3.18 -19.11
N ARG A 254 -16.73 3.48 -18.11
CA ARG A 254 -15.38 4.03 -18.31
C ARG A 254 -15.48 5.15 -19.33
N TRP A 255 -15.13 4.88 -20.59
CA TRP A 255 -15.21 5.86 -21.66
C TRP A 255 -15.74 5.20 -22.94
N ILE A 256 -17.03 5.03 -23.04
CA ILE A 256 -17.63 4.74 -24.36
C ILE A 256 -17.66 6.06 -25.13
N ILE A 257 -16.82 6.18 -26.15
CA ILE A 257 -16.69 7.39 -26.95
C ILE A 257 -17.16 7.11 -28.39
N ASN A 258 -18.19 7.84 -28.83
CA ASN A 258 -18.63 7.89 -30.21
C ASN A 258 -18.10 9.17 -30.86
N ASN A 259 -17.12 9.03 -31.76
CA ASN A 259 -16.52 10.11 -32.52
C ASN A 259 -17.23 10.20 -33.90
N GLU A 260 -17.81 11.36 -34.20
CA GLU A 260 -18.39 11.65 -35.53
C GLU A 260 -17.30 12.19 -36.48
N GLY A 261 -17.45 11.91 -37.76
CA GLY A 261 -16.62 12.50 -38.83
C GLY A 261 -15.11 12.29 -38.63
N SER A 262 -14.38 13.39 -38.56
CA SER A 262 -12.92 13.43 -38.37
C SER A 262 -12.46 13.44 -36.92
N ASN A 263 -13.38 13.36 -35.98
CA ASN A 263 -13.09 13.38 -34.54
C ASN A 263 -12.29 12.16 -34.09
N SER A 264 -11.40 12.37 -33.12
CA SER A 264 -10.50 11.31 -32.61
C SER A 264 -10.25 11.40 -31.12
N LEU A 265 -11.24 11.83 -30.32
CA LEU A 265 -11.09 11.96 -28.87
C LEU A 265 -10.86 10.58 -28.23
N LYS A 266 -9.94 10.56 -27.27
CA LYS A 266 -9.66 9.43 -26.38
C LYS A 266 -9.69 9.92 -24.94
N ALA A 267 -10.12 9.06 -24.01
CA ALA A 267 -10.13 9.37 -22.59
C ALA A 267 -8.97 8.69 -21.84
N SER A 268 -8.47 9.38 -20.83
CA SER A 268 -7.50 8.87 -19.86
C SER A 268 -7.69 9.59 -18.51
N LEU A 269 -7.03 9.12 -17.47
CA LEU A 269 -6.90 9.89 -16.22
C LEU A 269 -5.75 10.89 -16.35
N ASP A 270 -5.92 12.10 -15.83
CA ASP A 270 -4.89 13.13 -15.77
C ASP A 270 -4.58 13.46 -14.31
N PHE A 271 -3.37 13.12 -13.86
CA PHE A 271 -2.87 13.38 -12.50
C PHE A 271 -2.19 14.74 -12.35
N SER A 272 -2.01 15.47 -13.45
CA SER A 272 -1.38 16.79 -13.45
C SER A 272 -2.38 17.95 -13.38
N ASN A 273 -3.67 17.67 -13.67
CA ASN A 273 -4.76 18.65 -13.58
C ASN A 273 -6.00 18.00 -12.97
N ALA A 274 -6.46 18.50 -11.84
CA ALA A 274 -7.70 18.10 -11.22
C ALA A 274 -8.45 19.30 -10.65
N PHE A 275 -9.77 19.20 -10.54
CA PHE A 275 -10.57 20.18 -9.85
C PHE A 275 -10.55 19.93 -8.34
N TYR A 276 -10.67 18.63 -7.95
CA TYR A 276 -10.55 18.21 -6.57
C TYR A 276 -9.93 16.80 -6.50
N GLY A 277 -9.08 16.54 -5.50
CA GLY A 277 -8.42 15.25 -5.30
C GLY A 277 -7.17 15.07 -6.15
N GLY A 278 -6.91 13.85 -6.64
CA GLY A 278 -5.65 13.48 -7.30
C GLY A 278 -5.65 13.52 -8.82
N ASN A 279 -6.83 13.52 -9.45
CA ASN A 279 -6.96 13.39 -10.90
C ASN A 279 -8.28 13.93 -11.45
N SER A 280 -8.33 14.12 -12.76
CA SER A 280 -9.54 14.36 -13.55
C SER A 280 -9.62 13.39 -14.72
N ILE A 281 -10.73 13.40 -15.48
CA ILE A 281 -10.81 12.70 -16.76
C ILE A 281 -10.35 13.64 -17.87
N LYS A 282 -9.33 13.25 -18.61
CA LYS A 282 -8.79 13.94 -19.76
C LYS A 282 -9.34 13.36 -21.05
N LEU A 283 -9.91 14.22 -21.90
CA LEU A 283 -10.29 13.90 -23.28
C LEU A 283 -9.30 14.60 -24.21
N ALA A 284 -8.55 13.85 -24.99
CA ALA A 284 -7.51 14.37 -25.87
C ALA A 284 -7.69 13.83 -27.31
N GLY A 285 -7.43 14.70 -28.31
CA GLY A 285 -7.53 14.33 -29.71
C GLY A 285 -7.92 15.51 -30.61
N ASN A 286 -8.56 15.22 -31.75
CA ASN A 286 -9.00 16.24 -32.68
C ASN A 286 -10.53 16.33 -32.75
N LEU A 287 -11.05 17.53 -33.02
CA LEU A 287 -12.45 17.77 -33.33
C LEU A 287 -12.57 18.42 -34.72
N GLY A 288 -13.40 17.89 -35.58
CA GLY A 288 -13.83 18.52 -36.82
C GLY A 288 -14.77 19.70 -36.56
N ALA A 289 -14.81 20.66 -37.49
CA ALA A 289 -15.70 21.82 -37.37
C ALA A 289 -17.17 21.39 -37.42
N ASN A 290 -17.95 21.75 -36.39
CA ASN A 290 -19.35 21.38 -36.21
C ASN A 290 -19.62 19.85 -36.14
N GLU A 291 -18.59 19.04 -35.91
CA GLU A 291 -18.70 17.63 -35.63
C GLU A 291 -18.71 17.42 -34.09
N ALA A 292 -19.35 16.32 -33.64
CA ALA A 292 -19.46 16.07 -32.21
C ALA A 292 -18.82 14.73 -31.80
N SER A 293 -18.31 14.67 -30.57
CA SER A 293 -17.98 13.42 -29.90
C SER A 293 -18.88 13.26 -28.69
N THR A 294 -19.51 12.10 -28.55
CA THR A 294 -20.35 11.80 -27.38
C THR A 294 -19.61 10.82 -26.47
N ILE A 295 -19.44 11.21 -25.22
CA ILE A 295 -18.77 10.44 -24.18
C ILE A 295 -19.81 9.96 -23.18
N LYS A 296 -20.08 8.65 -23.13
CA LYS A 296 -20.99 8.01 -22.19
C LYS A 296 -20.21 7.64 -20.93
N LEU A 297 -20.67 8.11 -19.77
CA LEU A 297 -19.95 7.92 -18.51
C LEU A 297 -20.70 7.07 -17.51
N TYR A 298 -21.90 7.47 -17.09
CA TYR A 298 -22.61 6.81 -15.98
C TYR A 298 -23.91 6.13 -16.40
N SER A 299 -24.12 4.93 -15.89
CA SER A 299 -25.46 4.38 -15.67
C SER A 299 -26.05 5.06 -14.43
N ALA A 300 -27.35 5.35 -14.45
CA ALA A 300 -28.04 6.01 -13.35
C ALA A 300 -29.46 5.46 -13.19
N ASP A 301 -30.03 5.64 -12.02
CA ASP A 301 -31.46 5.49 -11.73
C ASP A 301 -31.92 6.69 -10.91
N LEU A 302 -31.90 7.87 -11.53
CA LEU A 302 -32.01 9.16 -10.85
C LEU A 302 -33.22 9.94 -11.35
N LYS A 303 -34.20 10.14 -10.48
CA LYS A 303 -35.37 10.95 -10.81
C LYS A 303 -35.07 12.44 -10.78
N ILE A 304 -35.43 13.15 -11.84
CA ILE A 304 -35.37 14.63 -11.89
C ILE A 304 -36.57 15.19 -11.12
N GLU A 305 -36.29 15.87 -10.02
CA GLU A 305 -37.30 16.53 -9.20
C GLU A 305 -37.41 18.02 -9.52
N LYS A 306 -38.42 18.68 -8.97
CA LYS A 306 -38.54 20.15 -9.08
C LYS A 306 -37.35 20.79 -8.35
N GLY A 307 -36.58 21.59 -9.09
CA GLY A 307 -35.40 22.31 -8.55
C GLY A 307 -34.11 21.49 -8.60
N THR A 308 -34.09 20.34 -9.28
CA THR A 308 -32.84 19.64 -9.59
C THR A 308 -31.92 20.56 -10.40
N LYS A 309 -30.66 20.65 -9.93
CA LYS A 309 -29.59 21.43 -10.56
C LYS A 309 -28.55 20.46 -11.09
N PHE A 310 -28.16 20.60 -12.33
CA PHE A 310 -27.09 19.81 -12.95
C PHE A 310 -25.95 20.73 -13.38
N LYS A 311 -24.74 20.46 -12.90
CA LYS A 311 -23.54 21.24 -13.18
C LYS A 311 -22.36 20.33 -13.49
N THR A 312 -21.46 20.80 -14.34
CA THR A 312 -20.19 20.15 -14.64
C THR A 312 -19.08 21.19 -14.63
N THR A 313 -18.01 20.93 -13.91
CA THR A 313 -16.80 21.78 -13.94
C THR A 313 -15.76 21.11 -14.84
N ALA A 314 -15.30 21.86 -15.83
CA ALA A 314 -14.35 21.41 -16.84
C ALA A 314 -13.34 22.51 -17.20
N LYS A 315 -12.20 22.11 -17.77
CA LYS A 315 -11.15 23.02 -18.27
C LYS A 315 -10.66 22.53 -19.61
N SER A 316 -10.47 23.43 -20.57
CA SER A 316 -10.04 23.06 -21.92
C SER A 316 -9.02 24.05 -22.46
N ASP A 317 -7.95 23.58 -23.10
CA ASP A 317 -6.93 24.43 -23.75
C ASP A 317 -7.45 25.16 -24.99
N LYS A 318 -8.65 24.81 -25.47
CA LYS A 318 -9.39 25.46 -26.56
C LYS A 318 -10.84 25.70 -26.13
N GLU A 319 -11.46 26.74 -26.65
CA GLU A 319 -12.86 27.01 -26.42
C GLU A 319 -13.72 25.92 -27.09
N ILE A 320 -14.54 25.20 -26.28
CA ILE A 320 -15.42 24.13 -26.76
C ILE A 320 -16.81 24.24 -26.10
N ASN A 321 -17.81 23.67 -26.76
CA ASN A 321 -19.13 23.44 -26.19
C ASN A 321 -19.16 22.07 -25.52
N LEU A 322 -19.71 22.04 -24.30
CA LEU A 322 -19.92 20.85 -23.51
C LEU A 322 -21.42 20.73 -23.20
N ASP A 323 -22.14 19.92 -23.97
CA ASP A 323 -23.57 19.72 -23.80
C ASP A 323 -23.83 18.44 -23.03
N LEU A 324 -24.87 18.44 -22.18
CA LEU A 324 -25.30 17.27 -21.42
C LEU A 324 -26.25 16.42 -22.26
N VAL A 325 -25.98 15.11 -22.34
CA VAL A 325 -26.88 14.15 -23.02
C VAL A 325 -27.40 13.16 -21.98
N LEU A 326 -28.74 13.13 -21.81
CA LEU A 326 -29.42 12.25 -20.88
C LEU A 326 -30.28 11.26 -21.63
N GLU A 327 -30.08 9.97 -21.42
CA GLU A 327 -30.98 8.90 -21.79
C GLU A 327 -31.88 8.57 -20.59
N PHE A 328 -33.16 8.36 -20.81
CA PHE A 328 -34.13 8.07 -19.76
C PHE A 328 -34.64 6.61 -19.83
N HIS A 329 -35.19 6.13 -18.70
CA HIS A 329 -35.75 4.79 -18.62
C HIS A 329 -36.98 4.58 -19.54
N ASP A 330 -37.63 5.66 -19.99
CA ASP A 330 -38.72 5.62 -21.00
C ASP A 330 -38.19 5.46 -22.44
N GLY A 331 -36.85 5.35 -22.61
CA GLY A 331 -36.20 5.22 -23.92
C GLY A 331 -35.96 6.54 -24.65
N SER A 332 -36.40 7.67 -24.12
CA SER A 332 -36.16 8.97 -24.75
C SER A 332 -34.73 9.47 -24.44
N THR A 333 -34.20 10.32 -25.32
CA THR A 333 -32.88 10.97 -25.15
C THR A 333 -33.01 12.47 -25.37
N GLU A 334 -32.43 13.26 -24.52
CA GLU A 334 -32.41 14.70 -24.59
C GLU A 334 -30.99 15.25 -24.54
N THR A 335 -30.71 16.23 -25.38
CA THR A 335 -29.45 17.02 -25.33
C THR A 335 -29.77 18.38 -24.77
N ILE A 336 -29.09 18.76 -23.69
CA ILE A 336 -29.25 20.03 -22.99
C ILE A 336 -27.97 20.84 -23.18
N ASN A 337 -28.12 21.99 -23.84
CA ASN A 337 -26.96 22.86 -24.06
C ASN A 337 -26.41 23.41 -22.76
N GLY A 338 -25.07 23.50 -22.66
CA GLY A 338 -24.41 24.22 -21.59
C GLY A 338 -24.70 25.72 -21.65
N ASP A 339 -24.78 26.37 -20.50
CA ASP A 339 -25.03 27.83 -20.40
C ASP A 339 -23.85 28.68 -20.90
N LYS A 340 -22.68 28.10 -21.05
CA LYS A 340 -21.44 28.76 -21.54
C LYS A 340 -20.43 27.74 -22.09
N ALA A 341 -19.50 28.22 -22.89
CA ALA A 341 -18.36 27.40 -23.37
C ALA A 341 -17.35 27.15 -22.25
N VAL A 342 -16.62 26.02 -22.39
CA VAL A 342 -15.47 25.69 -21.55
C VAL A 342 -14.20 26.32 -22.13
N THR A 343 -13.36 26.89 -21.25
CA THR A 343 -12.14 27.61 -21.59
C THR A 343 -10.94 27.08 -20.84
N ASN A 344 -9.80 27.78 -20.94
CA ASN A 344 -8.55 27.40 -20.25
C ASN A 344 -8.55 27.64 -18.72
N GLU A 345 -9.69 27.97 -18.15
CA GLU A 345 -9.90 28.03 -16.71
C GLU A 345 -10.95 27.02 -16.30
N TRP A 346 -10.89 26.54 -15.05
CA TRP A 346 -11.94 25.67 -14.51
C TRP A 346 -13.29 26.38 -14.57
N THR A 347 -14.12 25.94 -15.49
CA THR A 347 -15.41 26.55 -15.83
C THR A 347 -16.54 25.64 -15.38
N THR A 348 -17.42 26.14 -14.52
CA THR A 348 -18.64 25.41 -14.15
C THR A 348 -19.77 25.72 -15.12
N VAL A 349 -20.15 24.75 -15.93
CA VAL A 349 -21.26 24.80 -16.89
C VAL A 349 -22.54 24.30 -16.20
N SER A 350 -23.64 25.03 -16.36
CA SER A 350 -24.95 24.65 -15.81
C SER A 350 -25.91 24.21 -16.94
N TYR A 351 -26.78 23.26 -16.62
CA TYR A 351 -27.74 22.70 -17.57
C TYR A 351 -29.17 22.87 -17.04
N ASP A 352 -30.06 23.44 -17.87
CA ASP A 352 -31.46 23.59 -17.50
C ASP A 352 -32.26 22.31 -17.75
N VAL A 353 -32.43 21.54 -16.69
CA VAL A 353 -33.20 20.29 -16.68
C VAL A 353 -34.67 20.47 -16.22
N SER A 354 -35.13 21.72 -16.05
CA SER A 354 -36.42 22.03 -15.45
C SER A 354 -37.63 21.43 -16.23
N LYS A 355 -37.51 21.32 -17.57
CA LYS A 355 -38.52 20.74 -18.44
C LYS A 355 -38.58 19.21 -18.40
N LEU A 356 -37.58 18.57 -17.76
CA LEU A 356 -37.41 17.13 -17.67
C LEU A 356 -37.88 16.57 -16.32
N LYS A 357 -38.60 17.37 -15.57
CA LYS A 357 -39.14 16.99 -14.25
C LYS A 357 -39.94 15.68 -14.38
N ASP A 358 -39.79 14.82 -13.39
CA ASP A 358 -40.39 13.47 -13.25
C ASP A 358 -39.83 12.39 -14.21
N LYS A 359 -38.92 12.71 -15.12
CA LYS A 359 -38.18 11.71 -15.89
C LYS A 359 -37.08 11.08 -14.99
N SER A 360 -36.86 9.77 -15.19
CA SER A 360 -35.76 9.04 -14.51
C SER A 360 -34.60 8.84 -15.47
N ILE A 361 -33.43 9.39 -15.09
CA ILE A 361 -32.20 9.31 -15.86
C ILE A 361 -31.67 7.87 -15.80
N LYS A 362 -31.41 7.29 -17.00
CA LYS A 362 -30.79 5.98 -17.20
C LYS A 362 -29.29 6.10 -17.48
N THR A 363 -28.91 7.16 -18.23
CA THR A 363 -27.51 7.36 -18.63
C THR A 363 -27.15 8.84 -18.62
N ILE A 364 -25.94 9.13 -18.15
CA ILE A 364 -25.32 10.47 -18.17
C ILE A 364 -24.16 10.45 -19.16
N SER A 365 -24.23 11.32 -20.17
CA SER A 365 -23.23 11.45 -21.23
C SER A 365 -22.97 12.93 -21.52
N TYR A 366 -21.84 13.22 -22.16
CA TYR A 366 -21.52 14.56 -22.64
C TYR A 366 -21.26 14.56 -24.14
N LYS A 367 -21.69 15.62 -24.80
CA LYS A 367 -21.41 15.91 -26.18
C LYS A 367 -20.40 17.06 -26.25
N VAL A 368 -19.24 16.79 -26.81
CA VAL A 368 -18.15 17.76 -27.01
C VAL A 368 -18.15 18.19 -28.47
N SER A 369 -18.18 19.49 -28.73
CA SER A 369 -18.15 20.05 -30.08
C SER A 369 -17.47 21.40 -30.14
N SER A 370 -17.02 21.79 -31.34
CA SER A 370 -16.49 23.13 -31.61
C SER A 370 -17.03 23.64 -32.96
N LYS A 371 -17.20 24.97 -33.08
CA LYS A 371 -17.56 25.62 -34.33
C LYS A 371 -16.47 25.54 -35.38
N GLU A 372 -15.22 25.51 -34.91
CA GLU A 372 -14.02 25.44 -35.76
C GLU A 372 -13.32 24.09 -35.54
N ALA A 373 -12.55 23.64 -36.51
CA ALA A 373 -11.72 22.46 -36.33
C ALA A 373 -10.64 22.71 -35.26
N VAL A 374 -10.49 21.79 -34.34
CA VAL A 374 -9.52 21.84 -33.23
C VAL A 374 -8.57 20.67 -33.31
N SER A 375 -7.27 20.96 -33.39
CA SER A 375 -6.22 19.94 -33.34
C SER A 375 -5.62 19.88 -31.95
N ASN A 376 -5.31 18.65 -31.48
CA ASN A 376 -4.66 18.41 -30.19
C ASN A 376 -5.41 19.03 -28.99
N LEU A 377 -6.74 18.90 -28.99
CA LEU A 377 -7.56 19.31 -27.83
C LEU A 377 -7.10 18.57 -26.57
N ASN A 378 -7.06 19.30 -25.45
CA ASN A 378 -7.00 18.76 -24.10
C ASN A 378 -8.16 19.33 -23.28
N LEU A 379 -9.14 18.49 -23.00
CA LEU A 379 -10.30 18.82 -22.17
C LEU A 379 -10.28 17.97 -20.91
N ASN A 380 -10.26 18.60 -19.74
CA ASN A 380 -10.33 17.94 -18.44
C ASN A 380 -11.76 18.07 -17.86
N LEU A 381 -12.42 16.96 -17.56
CA LEU A 381 -13.65 16.93 -16.77
C LEU A 381 -13.26 16.77 -15.29
N GLY A 382 -13.52 17.80 -14.49
CA GLY A 382 -13.07 17.88 -13.11
C GLY A 382 -14.15 17.57 -12.08
N ASN A 383 -15.44 17.84 -12.40
CA ASN A 383 -16.54 17.59 -11.46
C ASN A 383 -17.86 17.43 -12.19
N ILE A 384 -18.73 16.54 -11.68
CA ILE A 384 -20.17 16.50 -11.94
C ILE A 384 -20.89 16.69 -10.60
N SER A 385 -21.87 17.58 -10.55
CA SER A 385 -22.71 17.83 -9.39
C SER A 385 -24.17 17.86 -9.79
N ILE A 386 -24.96 16.91 -9.25
CA ILE A 386 -26.42 16.85 -9.42
C ILE A 386 -27.03 16.99 -8.04
N THR A 387 -27.71 18.12 -7.80
CA THR A 387 -28.28 18.43 -6.49
C THR A 387 -29.78 18.64 -6.58
N GLY A 388 -30.47 18.42 -5.47
CA GLY A 388 -31.90 18.73 -5.34
C GLY A 388 -32.15 20.23 -5.11
N SER A 389 -33.40 20.59 -4.81
CA SER A 389 -33.80 21.96 -4.50
C SER A 389 -33.20 22.49 -3.19
N LYS A 390 -32.86 21.61 -2.26
CA LYS A 390 -32.23 21.97 -0.98
C LYS A 390 -30.73 21.78 -1.11
N GLU A 391 -29.98 22.82 -0.73
CA GLU A 391 -28.51 22.70 -0.60
C GLU A 391 -28.17 21.79 0.59
N ALA A 392 -27.10 21.03 0.49
CA ALA A 392 -26.59 20.26 1.62
C ALA A 392 -26.18 21.21 2.76
N LYS A 393 -26.52 20.86 3.99
CA LYS A 393 -26.12 21.64 5.15
C LYS A 393 -24.61 21.72 5.25
N LYS A 394 -24.09 22.90 5.58
CA LYS A 394 -22.71 23.04 6.03
C LYS A 394 -22.53 22.28 7.33
N VAL A 395 -21.42 21.59 7.48
CA VAL A 395 -21.12 20.75 8.63
C VAL A 395 -19.94 21.35 9.39
N ASP A 396 -20.12 21.65 10.66
CA ASP A 396 -19.10 22.20 11.53
C ASP A 396 -18.32 21.09 12.23
N THR A 397 -17.02 21.27 12.38
CA THR A 397 -16.16 20.43 13.24
C THR A 397 -16.02 21.08 14.62
N SER A 398 -15.83 20.26 15.65
CA SER A 398 -15.60 20.67 17.02
C SER A 398 -14.67 19.72 17.76
N ASN A 399 -14.14 20.14 18.90
CA ASN A 399 -13.33 19.31 19.79
C ASN A 399 -12.16 18.62 19.11
N LEU A 400 -11.42 19.34 18.22
CA LEU A 400 -10.17 18.80 17.67
C LEU A 400 -9.20 18.52 18.81
N LYS A 401 -8.72 17.28 18.89
CA LYS A 401 -7.79 16.80 19.93
C LYS A 401 -6.57 16.16 19.27
N ILE A 402 -5.46 16.28 19.98
CA ILE A 402 -4.26 15.49 19.73
C ILE A 402 -4.35 14.31 20.70
N ASP A 403 -4.69 13.13 20.16
CA ASP A 403 -4.85 11.92 20.97
C ASP A 403 -3.50 11.35 21.38
N ASP A 404 -2.48 11.50 20.52
CA ASP A 404 -1.13 10.97 20.73
C ASP A 404 -0.13 11.70 19.84
N ASN A 405 1.11 11.79 20.29
CA ASN A 405 2.25 12.25 19.49
C ASN A 405 3.51 11.48 19.84
N ILE A 406 4.34 11.20 18.83
CA ILE A 406 5.61 10.49 18.95
C ILE A 406 6.65 11.32 18.21
N PHE A 407 7.68 11.75 18.92
CA PHE A 407 8.79 12.53 18.37
C PHE A 407 9.95 11.64 18.00
N ASP A 408 10.68 12.00 16.94
CA ASP A 408 11.98 11.39 16.65
C ASP A 408 13.03 11.78 17.70
N GLU A 409 14.20 11.15 17.66
CA GLU A 409 15.28 11.40 18.63
C GLU A 409 15.73 12.86 18.65
N ASP A 410 15.77 13.51 17.49
CA ASP A 410 16.20 14.90 17.32
C ASP A 410 15.06 15.91 17.51
N LYS A 411 13.83 15.44 17.73
CA LYS A 411 12.61 16.25 17.93
C LYS A 411 12.33 17.21 16.78
N MET A 412 12.71 16.80 15.57
CA MET A 412 12.50 17.54 14.32
C MET A 412 11.31 17.01 13.54
N TYR A 413 10.89 15.77 13.82
CA TYR A 413 9.72 15.16 13.21
C TYR A 413 8.79 14.56 14.26
N ALA A 414 7.50 14.57 13.99
CA ALA A 414 6.50 13.98 14.85
C ALA A 414 5.50 13.13 14.05
N GLY A 415 5.13 11.96 14.59
CA GLY A 415 3.90 11.28 14.25
C GLY A 415 2.78 11.82 15.14
N VAL A 416 1.65 12.28 14.58
CA VAL A 416 0.57 12.92 15.33
C VAL A 416 -0.77 12.27 15.02
N LYS A 417 -1.48 11.81 16.06
CA LYS A 417 -2.86 11.31 15.94
C LYS A 417 -3.84 12.40 16.31
N LEU A 418 -4.75 12.70 15.39
CA LEU A 418 -5.82 13.67 15.57
C LEU A 418 -7.18 12.98 15.64
N SER A 419 -8.09 13.53 16.44
CA SER A 419 -9.52 13.20 16.44
C SER A 419 -10.37 14.43 16.64
N TRP A 420 -11.61 14.40 16.14
CA TRP A 420 -12.57 15.51 16.24
C TRP A 420 -13.99 15.00 16.27
N GLU A 421 -14.91 15.90 16.59
CA GLU A 421 -16.34 15.62 16.63
C GLU A 421 -17.07 16.39 15.54
N THR A 422 -18.12 15.78 15.01
CA THR A 422 -18.99 16.35 14.00
C THR A 422 -20.42 15.90 14.25
N LYS A 423 -21.36 16.81 14.14
CA LYS A 423 -22.79 16.51 14.10
C LYS A 423 -23.23 16.41 12.64
N ASP A 424 -24.34 15.70 12.37
CA ASP A 424 -24.89 15.55 11.00
C ASP A 424 -23.88 14.89 10.02
N THR A 425 -23.23 13.81 10.47
CA THR A 425 -22.19 13.09 9.71
C THR A 425 -22.68 12.57 8.36
N GLU A 426 -23.97 12.36 8.19
CA GLU A 426 -24.60 11.96 6.93
C GLU A 426 -24.46 13.01 5.81
N ASN A 427 -24.19 14.28 6.18
CA ASN A 427 -23.94 15.38 5.22
C ASN A 427 -22.46 15.56 4.90
N VAL A 428 -21.56 14.89 5.61
CA VAL A 428 -20.11 14.98 5.38
C VAL A 428 -19.74 14.16 4.14
N SER A 429 -18.92 14.74 3.28
CA SER A 429 -18.18 14.04 2.24
C SER A 429 -16.84 13.55 2.81
N HIS A 430 -16.07 14.47 3.33
CA HIS A 430 -14.75 14.21 3.93
C HIS A 430 -14.33 15.38 4.82
N TYR A 431 -13.16 15.24 5.44
CA TYR A 431 -12.49 16.27 6.21
C TYR A 431 -11.15 16.61 5.57
N GLU A 432 -10.77 17.86 5.62
CA GLU A 432 -9.45 18.37 5.24
C GLU A 432 -8.67 18.77 6.48
N ILE A 433 -7.41 18.41 6.54
CA ILE A 433 -6.52 18.63 7.67
C ILE A 433 -5.41 19.58 7.24
N TYR A 434 -5.19 20.63 8.02
CA TYR A 434 -4.22 21.67 7.74
C TYR A 434 -3.30 21.92 8.92
N LYS A 435 -2.07 22.34 8.62
CA LYS A 435 -1.20 23.07 9.52
C LYS A 435 -1.43 24.57 9.31
N VAL A 436 -1.67 25.32 10.38
CA VAL A 436 -1.78 26.78 10.35
C VAL A 436 -0.39 27.38 10.54
N ASN A 437 0.11 28.08 9.54
CA ASN A 437 1.40 28.74 9.56
C ASN A 437 1.36 30.05 10.38
N GLU A 438 2.52 30.62 10.71
CA GLU A 438 2.61 31.89 11.47
C GLU A 438 1.90 33.06 10.79
N ASP A 439 1.99 33.15 9.47
CA ASP A 439 1.33 34.18 8.65
C ASP A 439 -0.17 33.93 8.43
N LYS A 440 -0.73 32.91 9.11
CA LYS A 440 -2.12 32.43 8.99
C LYS A 440 -2.45 31.75 7.66
N SER A 441 -1.50 31.58 6.78
CA SER A 441 -1.65 30.68 5.65
C SER A 441 -1.79 29.22 6.13
N LYS A 442 -2.29 28.34 5.27
CA LYS A 442 -2.52 26.93 5.62
C LYS A 442 -1.73 26.01 4.73
N THR A 443 -1.07 25.03 5.33
CA THR A 443 -0.43 23.93 4.61
C THR A 443 -1.32 22.72 4.70
N PHE A 444 -1.75 22.18 3.55
CA PHE A 444 -2.55 20.97 3.48
C PHE A 444 -1.73 19.75 3.96
N LEU A 445 -2.29 18.98 4.90
CA LEU A 445 -1.65 17.77 5.46
C LEU A 445 -2.31 16.49 4.97
N GLY A 446 -3.57 16.56 4.51
CA GLY A 446 -4.29 15.42 3.99
C GLY A 446 -5.80 15.55 4.12
N ALA A 447 -6.52 14.53 3.65
CA ALA A 447 -7.96 14.42 3.77
C ALA A 447 -8.38 13.00 4.15
N THR A 448 -9.55 12.87 4.78
CA THR A 448 -10.11 11.58 5.20
C THR A 448 -11.64 11.66 5.34
N PRO A 449 -12.40 10.61 5.03
CA PRO A 449 -13.83 10.56 5.36
C PRO A 449 -14.10 10.25 6.83
N ASN A 450 -13.07 9.86 7.61
CA ASN A 450 -13.17 9.49 9.01
C ASN A 450 -12.93 10.68 9.93
N ASN A 451 -13.40 10.63 11.16
CA ASN A 451 -13.18 11.64 12.20
C ASN A 451 -11.86 11.46 12.97
N LYS A 452 -10.90 10.74 12.40
CA LYS A 452 -9.55 10.53 12.92
C LYS A 452 -8.55 10.57 11.77
N TYR A 453 -7.36 11.09 12.06
CA TYR A 453 -6.27 11.16 11.09
C TYR A 453 -4.92 10.99 11.76
N PHE A 454 -4.01 10.29 11.09
CA PHE A 454 -2.61 10.18 11.50
C PHE A 454 -1.73 10.94 10.52
N ILE A 455 -0.99 11.93 11.04
CA ILE A 455 0.03 12.67 10.29
C ILE A 455 1.36 11.96 10.54
N ASN A 456 1.92 11.40 9.48
CA ASN A 456 3.24 10.77 9.55
C ASN A 456 4.32 11.81 9.26
N ALA A 457 5.40 11.81 10.04
CA ALA A 457 6.59 12.63 9.83
C ALA A 457 6.31 14.14 9.64
N LEU A 458 5.46 14.72 10.50
CA LEU A 458 5.26 16.16 10.56
C LEU A 458 6.59 16.84 10.89
N LYS A 459 7.07 17.71 10.00
CA LYS A 459 8.31 18.47 10.22
C LYS A 459 8.06 19.66 11.15
N ARG A 460 8.95 19.85 12.15
CA ARG A 460 8.99 21.04 13.01
C ARG A 460 9.39 22.29 12.21
N ASP A 461 8.75 23.41 12.50
CA ASP A 461 9.19 24.70 12.00
C ASP A 461 10.35 25.23 12.84
N ASP A 462 11.38 25.77 12.18
CA ASP A 462 12.61 26.25 12.86
C ASP A 462 12.35 27.45 13.79
N LYS A 463 11.20 28.12 13.64
CA LYS A 463 10.90 29.39 14.31
C LYS A 463 9.98 29.25 15.51
N THR A 464 9.24 28.15 15.63
CA THR A 464 8.23 28.00 16.67
C THR A 464 8.36 26.69 17.44
N ASN A 465 8.02 26.73 18.73
CA ASN A 465 7.92 25.54 19.56
C ASN A 465 6.50 24.96 19.58
N THR A 466 5.60 25.45 18.73
CA THR A 466 4.22 24.98 18.65
C THR A 466 3.82 24.76 17.19
N THR A 467 2.95 23.77 16.95
CA THR A 467 2.26 23.61 15.67
C THR A 467 0.76 23.65 15.91
N GLU A 468 0.05 24.52 15.19
CA GLU A 468 -1.40 24.62 15.22
C GLU A 468 -1.99 23.80 14.05
N PHE A 469 -2.94 22.91 14.36
CA PHE A 469 -3.71 22.14 13.39
C PHE A 469 -5.09 22.74 13.24
N GLU A 470 -5.65 22.61 12.05
CA GLU A 470 -7.03 22.94 11.74
C GLU A 470 -7.67 21.79 10.96
N VAL A 471 -8.90 21.43 11.33
CA VAL A 471 -9.71 20.46 10.61
C VAL A 471 -11.03 21.11 10.20
N VAL A 472 -11.40 20.95 8.94
CA VAL A 472 -12.65 21.45 8.38
C VAL A 472 -13.42 20.31 7.72
N ALA A 473 -14.74 20.25 7.95
CA ALA A 473 -15.62 19.32 7.25
C ALA A 473 -16.03 19.92 5.89
N VAL A 474 -15.99 19.09 4.86
CA VAL A 474 -16.48 19.38 3.51
C VAL A 474 -17.76 18.57 3.31
N ASN A 475 -18.85 19.23 2.95
CA ASN A 475 -20.12 18.56 2.73
C ASN A 475 -20.23 17.99 1.30
N LYS A 476 -21.32 17.29 1.01
CA LYS A 476 -21.57 16.65 -0.30
C LYS A 476 -21.72 17.64 -1.48
N ASP A 477 -21.88 18.94 -1.20
CA ASP A 477 -21.87 20.02 -2.20
C ASP A 477 -20.47 20.69 -2.32
N LEU A 478 -19.42 20.10 -1.72
CA LEU A 478 -18.05 20.63 -1.63
C LEU A 478 -17.94 21.97 -0.91
N LYS A 479 -18.86 22.29 0.02
CA LYS A 479 -18.83 23.49 0.83
C LYS A 479 -18.30 23.19 2.23
N THR A 480 -17.45 24.06 2.73
CA THR A 480 -16.85 23.97 4.07
C THR A 480 -17.76 24.58 5.15
N GLY A 481 -17.76 23.95 6.33
CA GLY A 481 -18.33 24.49 7.56
C GLY A 481 -17.31 25.24 8.41
N LYS A 482 -17.63 25.44 9.70
CA LYS A 482 -16.66 26.00 10.66
C LYS A 482 -15.63 24.95 11.02
N SER A 483 -14.39 25.38 11.07
CA SER A 483 -13.25 24.55 11.47
C SER A 483 -13.09 24.46 12.99
N SER A 484 -12.32 23.48 13.42
CA SER A 484 -11.82 23.33 14.79
C SER A 484 -10.30 23.30 14.78
N THR A 485 -9.66 23.88 15.81
CA THR A 485 -8.21 23.95 15.92
C THR A 485 -7.68 23.30 17.19
N ALA A 486 -6.42 22.82 17.15
CA ALA A 486 -5.66 22.32 18.29
C ALA A 486 -4.18 22.68 18.13
N LYS A 487 -3.47 22.81 19.27
CA LYS A 487 -2.03 23.12 19.28
C LYS A 487 -1.25 21.99 19.90
N MET A 488 -0.10 21.66 19.30
CA MET A 488 0.89 20.74 19.79
C MET A 488 2.15 21.52 20.22
N GLU A 489 2.64 21.23 21.40
CA GLU A 489 3.94 21.74 21.86
C GLU A 489 5.04 20.75 21.43
N TRP A 490 6.13 21.28 20.89
CA TRP A 490 7.33 20.51 20.60
C TRP A 490 8.23 20.42 21.84
N PRO A 491 8.84 19.27 22.12
CA PRO A 491 9.88 19.17 23.15
C PRO A 491 11.08 20.06 22.82
N ASP A 492 11.80 20.45 23.85
CA ASP A 492 13.03 21.21 23.65
C ASP A 492 14.05 20.37 22.85
N ASN A 493 14.64 20.97 21.83
CA ASN A 493 15.70 20.41 20.99
C ASN A 493 16.87 21.40 20.81
N SER A 494 16.97 22.41 21.66
CA SER A 494 17.99 23.45 21.55
C SER A 494 19.41 22.95 21.79
N ILE A 495 19.57 21.85 22.56
CA ILE A 495 20.86 21.20 22.79
C ILE A 495 21.08 20.14 21.71
N PRO A 496 22.21 20.16 21.00
CA PRO A 496 22.52 19.16 20.00
C PRO A 496 22.77 17.78 20.63
N ARG A 497 22.63 16.74 19.85
CA ARG A 497 23.05 15.37 20.18
C ARG A 497 24.26 15.01 19.31
N ALA A 498 25.43 14.85 19.97
CA ALA A 498 26.67 14.47 19.27
C ALA A 498 26.62 13.00 18.83
N ASN A 499 26.88 12.73 17.56
CA ASN A 499 26.99 11.39 17.03
C ASN A 499 27.90 11.35 15.81
N PHE A 500 28.57 10.21 15.57
CA PHE A 500 29.46 10.03 14.44
C PHE A 500 29.63 8.56 14.03
N LYS A 501 30.08 8.35 12.82
CA LYS A 501 30.57 7.07 12.31
C LYS A 501 32.01 7.17 11.86
N VAL A 502 32.68 6.04 11.81
CA VAL A 502 34.07 5.88 11.37
C VAL A 502 34.15 4.84 10.26
N SER A 503 35.04 5.05 9.29
CA SER A 503 35.22 4.14 8.17
C SER A 503 35.92 2.83 8.54
N LYS A 504 36.84 2.86 9.50
CA LYS A 504 37.60 1.70 10.01
C LYS A 504 38.04 1.95 11.43
N THR A 505 38.08 0.91 12.24
CA THR A 505 38.57 0.96 13.64
C THR A 505 39.86 0.18 13.84
N LEU A 506 40.22 -0.72 12.92
CA LEU A 506 41.47 -1.48 12.90
C LEU A 506 42.25 -1.11 11.63
N VAL A 507 43.41 -0.50 11.80
CA VAL A 507 44.19 0.07 10.68
C VAL A 507 45.68 -0.20 10.85
N THR A 508 46.45 -0.08 9.75
CA THR A 508 47.91 -0.11 9.75
C THR A 508 48.49 1.28 10.05
N PRO A 509 49.74 1.39 10.60
CA PRO A 509 50.39 2.68 10.72
C PRO A 509 50.48 3.43 9.40
N GLY A 510 50.08 4.71 9.39
CA GLY A 510 50.04 5.56 8.20
C GLY A 510 48.78 5.42 7.33
N GLU A 511 47.83 4.56 7.67
CA GLU A 511 46.58 4.45 7.00
C GLU A 511 45.60 5.58 7.38
N GLN A 512 44.84 6.07 6.39
CA GLN A 512 43.87 7.14 6.57
C GLN A 512 42.54 6.58 7.11
N VAL A 513 42.00 7.23 8.13
CA VAL A 513 40.69 6.94 8.72
C VAL A 513 39.76 8.12 8.49
N LYS A 514 38.60 7.88 7.86
CA LYS A 514 37.56 8.91 7.64
C LYS A 514 36.51 8.83 8.73
N PHE A 515 36.16 9.99 9.29
CA PHE A 515 35.00 10.16 10.18
C PHE A 515 33.90 10.95 9.50
N THR A 516 32.68 10.75 9.92
CA THR A 516 31.52 11.49 9.41
C THR A 516 30.65 11.92 10.59
N ASP A 517 30.40 13.22 10.69
CA ASP A 517 29.45 13.78 11.63
C ASP A 517 28.04 13.32 11.36
N LEU A 518 27.37 12.78 12.38
CA LEU A 518 25.96 12.35 12.39
C LEU A 518 25.20 13.02 13.55
N SER A 519 25.70 14.15 14.04
CA SER A 519 25.05 14.92 15.10
C SER A 519 23.69 15.45 14.65
N SER A 520 22.81 15.75 15.60
CA SER A 520 21.46 16.26 15.33
C SER A 520 21.47 17.54 14.49
N GLN A 521 20.38 17.81 13.76
CA GLN A 521 20.28 18.92 12.79
C GLN A 521 20.47 20.31 13.41
N VAL A 522 20.26 20.47 14.72
CA VAL A 522 20.48 21.74 15.43
C VAL A 522 21.95 22.06 15.67
N THR A 523 22.85 21.15 15.27
CA THR A 523 24.32 21.36 15.40
C THR A 523 24.79 22.42 14.41
N GLU A 524 25.32 23.53 14.93
CA GLU A 524 25.87 24.61 14.14
C GLU A 524 27.36 24.39 13.84
N SER A 525 28.10 23.80 14.78
CA SER A 525 29.53 23.52 14.64
C SER A 525 29.93 22.25 15.36
N VAL A 526 31.03 21.64 14.90
CA VAL A 526 31.63 20.46 15.51
C VAL A 526 33.10 20.70 15.82
N GLU A 527 33.59 20.08 16.90
CA GLU A 527 35.00 20.04 17.27
C GLU A 527 35.37 18.57 17.52
N TRP A 528 36.35 18.09 16.77
CA TRP A 528 36.90 16.75 16.93
C TRP A 528 38.19 16.79 17.72
N THR A 529 38.39 15.73 18.50
CA THR A 529 39.71 15.41 19.11
C THR A 529 40.06 13.97 18.78
N PHE A 530 41.23 13.78 18.17
CA PHE A 530 41.78 12.50 17.75
C PHE A 530 43.05 12.22 18.50
N GLU A 531 42.96 11.54 19.65
CA GLU A 531 44.12 11.20 20.46
C GLU A 531 45.15 10.47 19.61
N GLY A 532 46.42 10.97 19.62
CA GLY A 532 47.56 10.33 18.95
C GLY A 532 47.54 10.31 17.41
N ALA A 533 46.62 10.98 16.77
CA ALA A 533 46.63 11.17 15.34
C ALA A 533 47.65 12.24 14.91
N LYS A 534 48.11 12.23 13.68
CA LYS A 534 49.00 13.26 13.11
C LYS A 534 48.35 14.65 13.14
N THR A 535 47.04 14.71 12.92
CA THR A 535 46.18 15.89 13.11
C THR A 535 45.24 15.57 14.27
N GLU A 536 45.49 16.18 15.43
CA GLU A 536 44.74 15.82 16.65
C GLU A 536 43.40 16.49 16.80
N THR A 537 43.10 17.51 15.99
CA THR A 537 41.80 18.24 16.03
C THR A 537 41.30 18.58 14.65
N SER A 538 39.98 18.69 14.51
CA SER A 538 39.31 19.17 13.29
C SER A 538 37.98 19.83 13.62
N THR A 539 37.50 20.70 12.70
CA THR A 539 36.14 21.28 12.73
C THR A 539 35.35 20.90 11.48
N GLU A 540 35.88 20.04 10.63
CA GLU A 540 35.22 19.56 9.44
C GLU A 540 34.11 18.55 9.78
N LYS A 541 33.06 18.49 8.98
CA LYS A 541 32.00 17.48 9.13
C LYS A 541 32.45 16.07 8.72
N GLU A 542 33.45 15.99 7.85
CA GLU A 542 34.00 14.72 7.36
C GLU A 542 35.53 14.70 7.38
N PRO A 543 36.14 14.78 8.58
CA PRO A 543 37.60 14.79 8.67
C PRO A 543 38.20 13.42 8.31
N SER A 544 39.41 13.47 7.78
CA SER A 544 40.25 12.30 7.54
C SER A 544 41.60 12.46 8.25
N VAL A 545 41.93 11.50 9.08
CA VAL A 545 43.14 11.56 9.93
C VAL A 545 44.02 10.32 9.75
N VAL A 546 45.28 10.45 10.12
CA VAL A 546 46.27 9.37 9.99
C VAL A 546 46.92 9.11 11.39
N TYR A 547 47.00 7.85 11.75
CA TYR A 547 47.71 7.39 12.95
C TYR A 547 49.03 6.70 12.55
N GLU A 548 50.14 7.22 12.98
CA GLU A 548 51.47 6.74 12.56
C GLU A 548 52.07 5.70 13.54
N LYS A 549 51.61 5.66 14.78
CA LYS A 549 52.16 4.79 15.83
C LYS A 549 51.19 3.68 16.21
N GLU A 550 51.72 2.49 16.51
CA GLU A 550 50.92 1.41 17.07
C GLU A 550 50.32 1.82 18.43
N GLY A 551 49.07 1.41 18.68
CA GLY A 551 48.34 1.73 19.91
C GLY A 551 46.84 1.72 19.73
N THR A 552 46.16 2.10 20.79
CA THR A 552 44.70 2.30 20.79
C THR A 552 44.39 3.74 21.18
N TYR A 553 43.49 4.37 20.41
CA TYR A 553 43.27 5.81 20.50
C TYR A 553 41.81 6.15 20.67
N THR A 554 41.52 7.14 21.50
CA THR A 554 40.21 7.68 21.79
C THR A 554 39.84 8.74 20.77
N VAL A 555 38.57 8.79 20.42
CA VAL A 555 37.97 9.83 19.53
C VAL A 555 36.85 10.52 20.26
N THR A 556 36.88 11.84 20.25
CA THR A 556 35.84 12.69 20.84
C THR A 556 35.28 13.63 19.79
N LEU A 557 33.96 13.72 19.70
CA LEU A 557 33.21 14.72 18.95
C LEU A 557 32.43 15.59 19.93
N LYS A 558 32.60 16.89 19.84
CA LYS A 558 31.79 17.90 20.51
C LYS A 558 30.91 18.58 19.46
N ALA A 559 29.59 18.53 19.61
CA ALA A 559 28.61 19.22 18.80
C ALA A 559 28.10 20.44 19.58
N LYS A 560 28.00 21.59 18.90
CA LYS A 560 27.56 22.88 19.49
C LYS A 560 26.41 23.50 18.75
N SER A 561 25.50 24.11 19.50
CA SER A 561 24.45 25.03 19.00
C SER A 561 24.57 26.38 19.73
N ALA A 562 23.69 27.34 19.38
CA ALA A 562 23.61 28.65 20.07
C ALA A 562 23.29 28.52 21.57
N THR A 563 22.66 27.43 22.01
CA THR A 563 22.11 27.27 23.36
C THR A 563 22.84 26.23 24.22
N GLY A 564 23.66 25.37 23.61
CA GLY A 564 24.36 24.33 24.36
C GLY A 564 25.28 23.45 23.54
N GLU A 565 25.88 22.49 24.19
CA GLU A 565 26.78 21.51 23.56
C GLU A 565 26.52 20.10 24.08
N ASP A 566 26.87 19.10 23.28
CA ASP A 566 26.92 17.69 23.67
C ASP A 566 28.24 17.07 23.20
N VAL A 567 28.71 16.06 23.91
CA VAL A 567 30.01 15.43 23.67
C VAL A 567 29.85 13.92 23.59
N LYS A 568 30.28 13.33 22.48
CA LYS A 568 30.41 11.88 22.32
C LYS A 568 31.85 11.47 22.29
N THR A 569 32.26 10.70 23.30
CA THR A 569 33.61 10.11 23.42
C THR A 569 33.53 8.60 23.23
N MET A 570 34.34 8.06 22.31
CA MET A 570 34.52 6.63 22.13
C MET A 570 35.95 6.25 22.51
N GLU A 571 36.07 5.70 23.71
CA GLU A 571 37.39 5.33 24.29
C GLU A 571 38.02 4.17 23.53
N LYS A 572 39.31 4.34 23.18
CA LYS A 572 40.10 3.31 22.50
C LYS A 572 39.43 2.77 21.26
N LEU A 573 38.78 3.65 20.49
CA LEU A 573 38.00 3.28 19.27
C LEU A 573 38.94 2.79 18.17
N ILE A 574 40.04 3.51 17.92
CA ILE A 574 40.96 3.19 16.84
C ILE A 574 42.09 2.33 17.36
N THR A 575 42.30 1.19 16.73
CA THR A 575 43.44 0.30 16.98
C THR A 575 44.37 0.34 15.80
N VAL A 576 45.62 0.72 16.03
CA VAL A 576 46.69 0.77 15.03
C VAL A 576 47.65 -0.37 15.28
N SER A 577 47.82 -1.26 14.32
CA SER A 577 48.70 -2.42 14.42
C SER A 577 49.42 -2.71 13.12
N LYS A 578 50.74 -3.00 13.17
CA LYS A 578 51.51 -3.49 12.03
C LYS A 578 51.07 -4.87 11.55
N LYS A 579 50.34 -5.62 12.40
CA LYS A 579 49.76 -6.91 12.07
C LYS A 579 48.45 -6.81 11.31
N ALA A 580 47.79 -5.62 11.33
CA ALA A 580 46.60 -5.36 10.54
C ALA A 580 46.96 -5.29 9.05
N SER A 581 45.97 -5.51 8.17
CA SER A 581 46.10 -5.33 6.74
C SER A 581 45.18 -4.19 6.30
N LYS A 582 45.53 -3.45 5.25
CA LYS A 582 44.65 -2.43 4.64
C LYS A 582 43.31 -3.05 4.19
N ASP A 583 43.38 -4.26 3.63
CA ASP A 583 42.22 -5.08 3.32
C ASP A 583 42.05 -6.09 4.45
N LEU A 584 41.09 -5.84 5.34
CA LEU A 584 40.80 -6.74 6.44
C LEU A 584 40.48 -8.15 5.92
N THR A 585 40.91 -9.17 6.65
CA THR A 585 40.67 -10.56 6.29
C THR A 585 39.25 -10.95 6.64
N ASN A 586 38.52 -11.61 5.71
CA ASN A 586 37.26 -12.27 6.01
C ASN A 586 37.56 -13.54 6.84
N LEU A 587 37.16 -13.50 8.10
CA LEU A 587 37.40 -14.54 9.10
C LEU A 587 36.27 -15.57 9.19
N SER A 588 35.09 -15.26 8.65
CA SER A 588 33.87 -16.07 8.73
C SER A 588 33.69 -17.08 7.59
N LYS A 589 34.33 -16.84 6.44
CA LYS A 589 34.08 -17.64 5.23
C LYS A 589 34.31 -19.15 5.46
N GLY A 590 33.23 -19.93 5.25
CA GLY A 590 33.24 -21.40 5.40
C GLY A 590 33.44 -21.87 6.84
N LYS A 591 33.23 -21.03 7.84
CA LYS A 591 33.33 -21.38 9.27
C LYS A 591 32.07 -22.09 9.75
N LYS A 592 32.21 -22.80 10.87
CA LYS A 592 31.09 -23.46 11.53
C LYS A 592 30.09 -22.44 12.04
N THR A 593 28.84 -22.70 11.76
CA THR A 593 27.70 -21.86 12.19
C THR A 593 26.71 -22.67 13.00
N GLU A 594 25.99 -21.99 13.88
CA GLU A 594 24.85 -22.50 14.62
C GLU A 594 23.79 -21.41 14.68
N ALA A 595 22.52 -21.76 14.47
CA ALA A 595 21.43 -20.79 14.49
C ALA A 595 20.28 -21.24 15.39
N SER A 596 19.47 -20.30 15.85
CA SER A 596 18.27 -20.57 16.66
C SER A 596 17.27 -21.49 15.94
N SER A 597 17.14 -21.34 14.62
CA SER A 597 16.34 -22.16 13.73
C SER A 597 16.72 -21.96 12.26
N PHE A 598 16.22 -22.79 11.38
CA PHE A 598 16.24 -22.58 9.92
C PHE A 598 15.07 -23.31 9.27
N VAL A 599 14.60 -22.84 8.12
CA VAL A 599 13.38 -23.32 7.46
C VAL A 599 13.55 -24.70 6.89
N ASN A 600 14.67 -24.97 6.20
CA ASN A 600 14.98 -26.25 5.57
C ASN A 600 16.49 -26.39 5.33
N PRO A 601 17.00 -27.60 4.99
CA PRO A 601 18.43 -27.81 4.77
C PRO A 601 19.09 -26.97 3.66
N ASN A 602 18.34 -26.41 2.73
CA ASN A 602 18.87 -25.55 1.67
C ASN A 602 18.95 -24.07 2.10
N GLU A 603 18.45 -23.73 3.27
CA GLU A 603 18.48 -22.41 3.87
C GLU A 603 19.08 -22.43 5.28
N ALA A 604 20.01 -23.35 5.48
CA ALA A 604 20.71 -23.58 6.76
C ALA A 604 21.76 -22.49 7.03
N PRO A 605 22.19 -22.31 8.30
CA PRO A 605 23.06 -21.21 8.68
C PRO A 605 24.43 -21.16 8.00
N GLU A 606 24.97 -22.29 7.52
CA GLU A 606 26.23 -22.33 6.79
C GLU A 606 26.20 -21.54 5.46
N PHE A 607 25.03 -21.35 4.88
CA PHE A 607 24.86 -20.61 3.64
C PHE A 607 25.03 -19.09 3.83
N ALA A 608 24.92 -18.58 5.06
CA ALA A 608 25.21 -17.18 5.33
C ALA A 608 26.72 -16.84 5.34
N VAL A 609 27.61 -17.85 5.36
CA VAL A 609 29.08 -17.66 5.40
C VAL A 609 29.80 -18.40 4.27
N ASP A 610 29.11 -18.89 3.25
CA ASP A 610 29.70 -19.63 2.13
C ASP A 610 30.35 -18.70 1.07
N GLY A 611 30.07 -17.39 1.15
CA GLY A 611 30.61 -16.37 0.24
C GLY A 611 29.89 -16.32 -1.10
N LYS A 612 28.62 -16.74 -1.17
CA LYS A 612 27.74 -16.65 -2.33
C LYS A 612 26.55 -15.75 -2.06
N ASN A 613 26.00 -15.12 -3.10
CA ASN A 613 24.86 -14.24 -2.99
C ASN A 613 23.54 -14.89 -3.50
N ASP A 614 23.56 -16.15 -3.84
CA ASP A 614 22.43 -16.95 -4.32
C ASP A 614 21.96 -18.00 -3.31
N THR A 615 22.62 -18.08 -2.17
CA THR A 615 22.30 -18.92 -1.01
C THR A 615 22.05 -18.06 0.22
N LYS A 616 21.24 -18.52 1.17
CA LYS A 616 20.90 -17.74 2.37
C LYS A 616 20.71 -18.62 3.60
N TRP A 617 20.81 -18.01 4.77
CA TRP A 617 20.16 -18.47 5.99
C TRP A 617 18.77 -17.85 6.08
N CYS A 618 17.75 -18.69 6.29
CA CYS A 618 16.38 -18.25 6.56
C CYS A 618 15.84 -18.96 7.80
N ALA A 619 15.27 -18.17 8.73
CA ALA A 619 14.61 -18.68 9.92
C ALA A 619 13.24 -18.02 10.09
N VAL A 620 12.24 -18.79 10.52
CA VAL A 620 10.86 -18.33 10.75
C VAL A 620 10.44 -18.61 12.19
N GLY A 621 9.40 -17.92 12.63
CA GLY A 621 8.86 -18.03 13.99
C GLY A 621 8.93 -16.70 14.73
N THR A 622 8.75 -16.74 16.03
CA THR A 622 8.78 -15.51 16.86
C THR A 622 10.23 -15.05 17.07
N PRO A 623 10.59 -13.79 16.70
CA PRO A 623 11.89 -13.21 17.03
C PRO A 623 12.14 -13.18 18.56
N PRO A 624 13.42 -13.13 19.02
CA PRO A 624 14.61 -12.96 18.21
C PRO A 624 15.11 -14.24 17.55
N HIS A 625 15.68 -14.08 16.34
CA HIS A 625 16.45 -15.12 15.67
C HIS A 625 17.94 -14.83 15.80
N ASN A 626 18.76 -15.85 15.95
CA ASN A 626 20.21 -15.62 16.00
C ASN A 626 20.99 -16.67 15.20
N ILE A 627 22.15 -16.21 14.71
CA ILE A 627 23.17 -17.06 14.10
C ILE A 627 24.51 -16.77 14.77
N THR A 628 25.21 -17.81 15.19
CA THR A 628 26.54 -17.76 15.81
C THR A 628 27.57 -18.39 14.90
N ILE A 629 28.68 -17.71 14.66
CA ILE A 629 29.80 -18.13 13.82
C ILE A 629 30.99 -18.44 14.73
N ASP A 630 31.53 -19.67 14.70
CA ASP A 630 32.77 -20.06 15.38
C ASP A 630 33.97 -19.84 14.46
N LEU A 631 34.74 -18.81 14.67
CA LEU A 631 35.96 -18.47 13.92
C LEU A 631 37.08 -19.51 14.08
N GLY A 632 36.93 -20.45 15.03
CA GLY A 632 37.84 -21.55 15.31
C GLY A 632 38.90 -21.20 16.39
N THR A 633 39.44 -20.00 16.37
CA THR A 633 40.41 -19.48 17.37
C THR A 633 40.02 -18.05 17.75
N ALA A 634 40.52 -17.57 18.88
CA ALA A 634 40.36 -16.16 19.23
C ALA A 634 41.22 -15.30 18.30
N VAL A 635 40.61 -14.34 17.65
CA VAL A 635 41.19 -13.40 16.69
C VAL A 635 40.68 -11.99 16.98
N THR A 636 41.20 -10.96 16.32
CA THR A 636 40.67 -9.61 16.44
C THR A 636 39.67 -9.33 15.36
N VAL A 637 38.44 -8.98 15.74
CA VAL A 637 37.34 -8.58 14.85
C VAL A 637 37.03 -7.10 15.01
N SER A 638 36.63 -6.41 13.91
CA SER A 638 36.38 -4.96 13.93
C SER A 638 35.25 -4.50 12.99
N GLU A 639 34.77 -5.38 12.14
CA GLU A 639 33.74 -5.04 11.16
C GLU A 639 32.91 -6.30 10.82
N VAL A 640 31.63 -6.11 10.62
CA VAL A 640 30.73 -7.11 10.02
C VAL A 640 30.06 -6.49 8.81
N ARG A 641 30.06 -7.23 7.70
CA ARG A 641 29.27 -6.89 6.51
C ARG A 641 28.15 -7.91 6.38
N MET A 642 26.97 -7.43 6.10
CA MET A 642 25.83 -8.30 5.90
C MET A 642 25.15 -8.01 4.56
N ALA A 643 24.77 -9.08 3.87
CA ALA A 643 23.92 -9.05 2.68
C ALA A 643 22.52 -9.52 3.10
N HIS A 644 21.52 -8.62 3.00
CA HIS A 644 20.13 -8.85 3.39
C HIS A 644 19.31 -9.41 2.21
N ALA A 645 18.01 -9.56 2.37
CA ALA A 645 17.09 -10.17 1.41
C ALA A 645 17.20 -9.62 -0.03
N GLU A 646 17.25 -8.30 -0.19
CA GLU A 646 17.35 -7.64 -1.50
C GLU A 646 18.69 -7.93 -2.22
N ALA A 647 19.76 -8.23 -1.49
CA ALA A 647 21.02 -8.65 -2.08
C ALA A 647 20.91 -9.99 -2.83
N GLY A 648 19.94 -10.83 -2.44
CA GLY A 648 19.58 -12.07 -3.11
C GLY A 648 18.37 -11.94 -4.07
N ASN A 649 18.03 -10.72 -4.48
CA ASN A 649 16.89 -10.38 -5.36
C ASN A 649 15.50 -10.66 -4.75
N GLU A 650 15.37 -10.65 -3.42
CA GLU A 650 14.07 -10.60 -2.76
C GLU A 650 13.57 -9.14 -2.61
N SER A 651 12.34 -8.95 -2.15
CA SER A 651 11.77 -7.62 -1.96
C SER A 651 12.52 -6.79 -0.92
N PRO A 652 12.76 -5.47 -1.13
CA PRO A 652 13.47 -4.60 -0.18
C PRO A 652 12.83 -4.53 1.20
N ASP A 653 11.52 -4.73 1.33
CA ASP A 653 10.80 -4.76 2.60
C ASP A 653 11.14 -5.99 3.45
N MET A 654 11.78 -7.01 2.86
CA MET A 654 12.30 -8.20 3.54
C MET A 654 13.71 -8.00 4.11
N ASN A 655 14.37 -6.85 3.87
CA ASN A 655 15.66 -6.55 4.48
C ASN A 655 15.55 -6.49 6.00
N THR A 656 16.54 -7.08 6.70
CA THR A 656 16.56 -7.11 8.17
C THR A 656 16.61 -5.68 8.74
N SER A 657 15.63 -5.35 9.61
CA SER A 657 15.47 -4.01 10.17
C SER A 657 16.36 -3.79 11.42
N ASP A 658 16.17 -4.62 12.46
CA ASP A 658 16.83 -4.40 13.74
C ASP A 658 17.60 -5.64 14.17
N TYR A 659 18.89 -5.45 14.48
CA TYR A 659 19.76 -6.51 14.96
C TYR A 659 20.90 -5.99 15.80
N THR A 660 21.52 -6.89 16.58
CA THR A 660 22.76 -6.63 17.32
C THR A 660 23.88 -7.53 16.83
N ILE A 661 25.11 -7.04 16.91
CA ILE A 661 26.33 -7.81 16.71
C ILE A 661 26.96 -8.02 18.08
N GLU A 662 27.16 -9.27 18.42
CA GLU A 662 27.68 -9.68 19.72
C GLU A 662 28.90 -10.57 19.53
N VAL A 663 29.89 -10.46 20.44
CA VAL A 663 31.14 -11.21 20.37
C VAL A 663 31.40 -11.97 21.67
N SER A 664 32.10 -13.10 21.57
CA SER A 664 32.48 -13.90 22.73
C SER A 664 33.81 -14.63 22.51
N GLU A 665 34.58 -14.87 23.58
CA GLU A 665 35.76 -15.73 23.54
C GLU A 665 35.41 -17.20 23.88
N ASP A 666 34.37 -17.44 24.68
CA ASP A 666 34.03 -18.75 25.24
C ASP A 666 32.73 -19.37 24.63
N GLY A 667 32.00 -18.63 23.79
CA GLY A 667 30.75 -19.04 23.18
C GLY A 667 29.55 -19.06 24.14
N LYS A 668 29.70 -18.53 25.34
CA LYS A 668 28.65 -18.48 26.38
C LYS A 668 28.33 -17.06 26.79
N ASN A 669 29.39 -16.28 27.09
CA ASN A 669 29.26 -14.92 27.52
C ASN A 669 29.46 -13.99 26.33
N PHE A 670 28.38 -13.42 25.82
CA PHE A 670 28.38 -12.50 24.68
C PHE A 670 28.30 -11.06 25.13
N THR A 671 29.09 -10.22 24.48
CA THR A 671 29.09 -8.76 24.66
C THR A 671 28.63 -8.10 23.36
N GLU A 672 27.64 -7.21 23.42
CA GLU A 672 27.19 -6.39 22.30
C GLU A 672 28.31 -5.40 21.92
N VAL A 673 28.64 -5.37 20.63
CA VAL A 673 29.64 -4.45 20.05
C VAL A 673 29.03 -3.47 19.07
N ALA A 674 27.84 -3.78 18.50
CA ALA A 674 27.06 -2.88 17.67
C ALA A 674 25.57 -3.21 17.77
N ALA A 675 24.73 -2.17 17.69
CA ALA A 675 23.27 -2.28 17.59
C ALA A 675 22.78 -1.45 16.41
N ILE A 676 22.06 -2.11 15.49
CA ILE A 676 21.53 -1.50 14.28
C ILE A 676 20.00 -1.45 14.40
N LYS A 677 19.43 -0.29 14.08
CA LYS A 677 17.99 -0.03 14.12
C LYS A 677 17.53 0.56 12.80
N LYS A 678 16.30 0.17 12.38
CA LYS A 678 15.63 0.71 11.19
C LYS A 678 16.50 0.63 9.91
N ASN A 679 17.32 -0.42 9.78
CA ASN A 679 18.04 -0.64 8.54
C ASN A 679 17.05 -0.98 7.43
N SER A 680 17.23 -0.37 6.27
CA SER A 680 16.50 -0.69 5.03
C SER A 680 17.44 -1.02 3.86
N ALA A 681 18.76 -0.90 4.08
CA ALA A 681 19.73 -1.17 3.03
C ALA A 681 19.84 -2.67 2.71
N LYS A 682 20.12 -2.98 1.45
CA LYS A 682 20.36 -4.37 0.99
C LYS A 682 21.69 -4.95 1.50
N GLU A 683 22.66 -4.08 1.79
CA GLU A 683 23.97 -4.44 2.35
C GLU A 683 24.34 -3.45 3.45
N THR A 684 24.90 -3.95 4.55
CA THR A 684 25.40 -3.13 5.65
C THR A 684 26.87 -3.34 5.88
N ILE A 685 27.52 -2.30 6.39
CA ILE A 685 28.91 -2.31 6.89
C ILE A 685 28.89 -1.73 8.31
N ASP A 686 29.03 -2.61 9.28
CA ASP A 686 28.93 -2.26 10.69
C ASP A 686 30.32 -2.34 11.33
N THR A 687 30.93 -1.17 11.54
CA THR A 687 32.25 -1.03 12.18
C THR A 687 32.11 -0.84 13.67
N PHE A 688 32.93 -1.51 14.44
CA PHE A 688 32.97 -1.41 15.89
C PHE A 688 34.43 -1.47 16.40
N LYS A 689 34.63 -1.10 17.64
CA LYS A 689 35.96 -1.17 18.31
C LYS A 689 36.56 -2.56 18.11
N ALA A 690 37.80 -2.61 17.64
CA ALA A 690 38.55 -3.85 17.46
C ALA A 690 38.57 -4.66 18.76
N THR A 691 38.02 -5.86 18.73
CA THR A 691 37.77 -6.68 19.92
C THR A 691 38.21 -8.13 19.67
N LYS A 692 38.80 -8.73 20.69
CA LYS A 692 39.19 -10.14 20.67
C LYS A 692 37.96 -11.02 20.77
N ALA A 693 37.76 -11.94 19.82
CA ALA A 693 36.63 -12.86 19.78
C ALA A 693 36.98 -14.18 19.08
N ARG A 694 36.37 -15.26 19.50
CA ARG A 694 36.28 -16.53 18.76
C ARG A 694 34.90 -16.71 18.15
N TYR A 695 33.87 -16.23 18.81
CA TYR A 695 32.48 -16.36 18.36
C TYR A 695 31.92 -14.97 18.06
N VAL A 696 31.22 -14.89 16.93
CA VAL A 696 30.44 -13.72 16.55
C VAL A 696 28.99 -14.14 16.35
N ARG A 697 28.06 -13.45 17.01
CA ARG A 697 26.63 -13.69 16.91
C ARG A 697 25.91 -12.49 16.36
N ILE A 698 25.06 -12.73 15.37
CA ILE A 698 24.08 -11.78 14.89
C ILE A 698 22.75 -12.15 15.54
N ASN A 699 22.18 -11.24 16.32
CA ASN A 699 20.90 -11.45 16.99
C ASN A 699 19.86 -10.50 16.42
N VAL A 700 18.89 -11.05 15.66
CA VAL A 700 17.89 -10.29 14.91
C VAL A 700 16.62 -10.16 15.73
N THR A 701 16.28 -8.93 16.11
CA THR A 701 15.08 -8.61 16.90
C THR A 701 13.90 -8.17 16.05
N LYS A 702 14.14 -7.59 14.85
CA LYS A 702 13.12 -7.25 13.86
C LYS A 702 13.58 -7.71 12.47
N PRO A 703 13.05 -8.85 11.98
CA PRO A 703 13.56 -9.51 10.77
C PRO A 703 13.31 -8.74 9.47
N THR A 704 12.27 -7.93 9.38
CA THR A 704 11.87 -7.22 8.14
C THR A 704 11.41 -5.80 8.43
N GLN A 705 11.09 -5.03 7.38
CA GLN A 705 10.53 -3.69 7.51
C GLN A 705 9.07 -3.72 8.01
N GLY A 706 8.36 -4.80 7.73
CA GLY A 706 6.94 -5.00 8.05
C GLY A 706 6.69 -5.95 9.22
N SER A 707 5.67 -6.77 9.09
CA SER A 707 5.20 -7.75 10.08
C SER A 707 5.69 -9.19 9.82
N ASP A 708 6.36 -9.45 8.70
CA ASP A 708 6.94 -10.77 8.42
C ASP A 708 8.05 -11.06 9.44
N SER A 709 7.96 -12.20 10.10
CA SER A 709 8.88 -12.64 11.15
C SER A 709 10.06 -13.46 10.64
N ALA A 710 10.16 -13.70 9.34
CA ALA A 710 11.24 -14.48 8.75
C ALA A 710 12.49 -13.62 8.52
N VAL A 711 13.62 -14.06 9.09
CA VAL A 711 14.93 -13.49 8.78
C VAL A 711 15.49 -14.12 7.51
N ARG A 712 16.09 -13.30 6.63
CA ARG A 712 16.72 -13.72 5.37
C ARG A 712 18.07 -13.03 5.23
N ILE A 713 19.16 -13.79 5.36
CA ILE A 713 20.52 -13.26 5.28
C ILE A 713 21.32 -14.08 4.26
N TYR A 714 21.77 -13.39 3.21
CA TYR A 714 22.53 -13.97 2.08
C TYR A 714 24.04 -13.96 2.32
N GLY A 715 24.54 -13.13 3.23
CA GLY A 715 25.97 -13.11 3.55
C GLY A 715 26.26 -12.49 4.89
N ILE A 716 27.26 -13.02 5.61
CA ILE A 716 27.84 -12.47 6.82
C ILE A 716 29.35 -12.59 6.71
N ASP A 717 30.01 -11.48 6.43
CA ASP A 717 31.48 -11.38 6.45
C ASP A 717 31.92 -10.74 7.76
N VAL A 718 32.63 -11.49 8.59
CA VAL A 718 33.29 -10.99 9.79
C VAL A 718 34.72 -10.63 9.42
N LEU A 719 35.07 -9.37 9.58
CA LEU A 719 36.32 -8.82 9.11
C LEU A 719 37.25 -8.39 10.28
N GLY A 720 38.53 -8.66 10.12
CA GLY A 720 39.52 -8.37 11.13
C GLY A 720 40.92 -8.83 10.76
N MET A 721 41.71 -9.26 11.75
CA MET A 721 43.04 -9.85 11.55
C MET A 721 43.17 -11.21 12.24
N ASN A 722 43.92 -12.13 11.63
CA ASN A 722 44.18 -13.49 12.15
C ASN A 722 45.07 -13.54 13.39
N ASP A 723 45.18 -12.46 14.14
CA ASP A 723 45.97 -12.38 15.35
C ASP A 723 45.16 -11.66 16.45
N THR A 724 45.62 -11.76 17.67
CA THR A 724 45.02 -11.04 18.81
C THR A 724 45.80 -9.75 19.08
N ILE A 725 45.07 -8.70 19.48
CA ILE A 725 45.65 -7.44 19.97
C ILE A 725 46.26 -7.68 21.33
#